data_2d8bbac51a7631cf331b8119e9510627
#
_entry.id   2d8bbac51a7631cf331b8119e9510627
#
_cell.length_a   1.000
_cell.length_b   1.000
_cell.length_c   1.000
_cell.angle_alpha   90.00
_cell.angle_beta   90.00
_cell.angle_gamma   90.00
#
_symmetry.space_group_name_H-M   'P 1'
#
loop_
_entity.id
_entity.type
_entity.pdbx_description
1 polymer ?
#
loop_
_entity_poly.entity_id
_entity_poly.type
_entity_poly.pdbx_seq_one_letter_code
_entity_poly.pdbx_strand_id
1 'polypeptide(L)'
;MLKIKNKKLQGFLLVLLGICIAIFAQVKLLESRHGDLTTYYEIRRWVQNTWDNTSPIPGVSLYIVAGIFFLLGLRSFVDTLPTLRIDNSYHPQTAQKFGFWATSLGISIIIALYANQAKGDDRDGYLFTIAWAVSIILLIASVCMMTNWRLPSRSTIFSWIKIHRAELFVLAAILVVAFIIRFLDIELHPYSFINDEGQMGSGGACIVQGKCLNFFSLGWADQPRLAFFPYAISIALFGRTALSVRLISVITGTLSVFAVYLFAREVFNKKIAWLSAFILSILPVHIHFSRTGVDNIIDSLTAPLILWLIFRGMKRNSTLCFAFAGIVTGLCIYTYPGSLLAAIFGVATLGYVALRTPGFLRAHARNILVFILAISVVVIPLLGYYSSDNEYFLGRWKRETILQNNGVPAQSRATGLSPSEILTVQFAKSSLVFISSDAPGNFFNSPNPYLPPVEAIIFMLGMIYVLWRIKDMRYTVVFVWFWAVVILGSTLTGGAPTSQRMLMSTPALSIIVALAMTGILDVFKQFHQPIARFSPIILLGLMLYFGYANISYYFYDYRIGHYYEDPTNELTYETRTYIAPLHSKGRMYLVGNPDEPYLTFESFNYFSPDVEKLTFNTVTKEAITRLPKDKDILFIALPDYKSNLELISQWVPGGEWNAFPRRYQPDDMLFYSYKLTKEQLAAFTH
;
A
#
# COMPACT_ATOMS: atom_id res chain seq x y z
N MET A 1 -14.86 -48.37 -14.45
CA MET A 1 -15.40 -47.09 -14.96
C MET A 1 -16.59 -46.53 -14.17
N LEU A 2 -17.65 -47.27 -13.93
CA LEU A 2 -18.85 -46.79 -13.18
C LEU A 2 -18.51 -46.25 -11.76
N LYS A 3 -17.69 -46.95 -10.95
CA LYS A 3 -17.29 -46.51 -9.60
C LYS A 3 -16.53 -45.18 -9.63
N ILE A 4 -15.68 -44.93 -10.63
CA ILE A 4 -14.91 -43.67 -10.76
C ILE A 4 -15.84 -42.52 -11.20
N LYS A 5 -16.81 -42.79 -12.07
CA LYS A 5 -17.79 -41.81 -12.52
C LYS A 5 -18.73 -41.38 -11.36
N ASN A 6 -19.14 -42.33 -10.51
CA ASN A 6 -19.93 -42.03 -9.31
C ASN A 6 -19.15 -41.24 -8.28
N LYS A 7 -17.85 -41.53 -8.06
CA LYS A 7 -17.01 -40.75 -7.15
C LYS A 7 -16.80 -39.32 -7.62
N LYS A 8 -16.59 -39.07 -8.92
CA LYS A 8 -16.51 -37.73 -9.47
C LYS A 8 -17.82 -36.96 -9.37
N LEU A 9 -18.97 -37.64 -9.61
CA LEU A 9 -20.29 -37.05 -9.45
C LEU A 9 -20.52 -36.61 -8.00
N GLN A 10 -20.28 -37.51 -7.04
CA GLN A 10 -20.37 -37.17 -5.62
C GLN A 10 -19.46 -35.98 -5.22
N GLY A 11 -18.21 -36.02 -5.68
CA GLY A 11 -17.29 -34.91 -5.46
C GLY A 11 -17.78 -33.58 -6.04
N PHE A 12 -18.32 -33.62 -7.26
CA PHE A 12 -18.89 -32.44 -7.91
C PHE A 12 -20.11 -31.88 -7.15
N LEU A 13 -21.01 -32.73 -6.73
CA LEU A 13 -22.20 -32.34 -5.93
C LEU A 13 -21.77 -31.71 -4.58
N LEU A 14 -20.73 -32.27 -3.93
CA LEU A 14 -20.21 -31.70 -2.69
C LEU A 14 -19.59 -30.32 -2.91
N VAL A 15 -18.86 -30.11 -4.01
CA VAL A 15 -18.31 -28.78 -4.37
C VAL A 15 -19.46 -27.79 -4.59
N LEU A 16 -20.48 -28.16 -5.34
CA LEU A 16 -21.66 -27.31 -5.56
C LEU A 16 -22.39 -26.99 -4.25
N LEU A 17 -22.60 -27.98 -3.39
CA LEU A 17 -23.20 -27.77 -2.07
C LEU A 17 -22.36 -26.80 -1.22
N GLY A 18 -21.03 -26.98 -1.22
CA GLY A 18 -20.13 -26.05 -0.54
C GLY A 18 -20.27 -24.61 -1.07
N ILE A 19 -20.35 -24.43 -2.38
CA ILE A 19 -20.56 -23.10 -3.00
C ILE A 19 -21.93 -22.53 -2.60
N CYS A 20 -23.01 -23.32 -2.64
CA CYS A 20 -24.34 -22.88 -2.23
C CYS A 20 -24.39 -22.44 -0.75
N ILE A 21 -23.77 -23.22 0.14
CA ILE A 21 -23.69 -22.85 1.56
C ILE A 21 -22.84 -21.58 1.73
N ALA A 22 -21.75 -21.40 0.95
CA ALA A 22 -20.93 -20.19 1.00
C ALA A 22 -21.71 -18.94 0.52
N ILE A 23 -22.57 -19.07 -0.48
CA ILE A 23 -23.49 -17.98 -0.89
C ILE A 23 -24.42 -17.61 0.26
N PHE A 24 -25.02 -18.59 0.92
CA PHE A 24 -25.89 -18.33 2.07
C PHE A 24 -25.13 -17.74 3.26
N ALA A 25 -23.90 -18.20 3.50
CA ALA A 25 -23.00 -17.64 4.51
C ALA A 25 -22.73 -16.14 4.24
N GLN A 26 -22.47 -15.78 2.98
CA GLN A 26 -22.23 -14.38 2.59
C GLN A 26 -23.46 -13.50 2.79
N VAL A 27 -24.65 -14.00 2.46
CA VAL A 27 -25.91 -13.28 2.72
C VAL A 27 -26.06 -13.01 4.21
N LYS A 28 -25.83 -14.03 5.06
CA LYS A 28 -25.89 -13.87 6.52
C LYS A 28 -24.86 -12.89 7.07
N LEU A 29 -23.66 -12.84 6.51
CA LEU A 29 -22.66 -11.84 6.90
C LEU A 29 -23.06 -10.42 6.49
N LEU A 30 -23.68 -10.25 5.33
CA LEU A 30 -24.15 -8.93 4.89
C LEU A 30 -25.37 -8.46 5.69
N GLU A 31 -26.26 -9.38 6.12
CA GLU A 31 -27.36 -9.06 7.03
C GLU A 31 -26.86 -8.56 8.39
N SER A 32 -25.77 -9.14 8.93
CA SER A 32 -25.18 -8.76 10.20
C SER A 32 -24.45 -7.40 10.17
N ARG A 33 -24.31 -6.79 9.00
CA ARG A 33 -23.54 -5.54 8.78
C ARG A 33 -24.18 -4.29 9.41
N HIS A 34 -25.46 -4.33 9.77
CA HIS A 34 -26.21 -3.16 10.21
C HIS A 34 -25.95 -2.74 11.66
N GLY A 35 -24.98 -3.34 12.37
CA GLY A 35 -24.51 -2.90 13.69
C GLY A 35 -23.30 -2.01 13.54
N ASP A 36 -23.43 -0.74 13.89
CA ASP A 36 -22.29 0.16 13.99
C ASP A 36 -21.43 -0.26 15.21
N LEU A 37 -20.35 -1.00 14.93
CA LEU A 37 -19.40 -1.46 15.95
C LEU A 37 -18.61 -0.31 16.61
N THR A 38 -19.04 0.94 16.45
CA THR A 38 -18.43 2.11 17.06
C THR A 38 -18.90 2.36 18.47
N THR A 39 -20.09 1.90 18.86
CA THR A 39 -20.63 2.11 20.18
C THR A 39 -20.35 0.95 21.14
N TYR A 40 -20.09 1.29 22.40
CA TYR A 40 -19.85 0.33 23.50
C TYR A 40 -20.93 -0.75 23.61
N TYR A 41 -22.21 -0.35 23.45
CA TYR A 41 -23.35 -1.25 23.57
C TYR A 41 -23.36 -2.32 22.45
N GLU A 42 -22.99 -1.97 21.26
CA GLU A 42 -22.98 -2.88 20.10
C GLU A 42 -21.83 -3.85 20.18
N ILE A 43 -20.64 -3.40 20.60
CA ILE A 43 -19.50 -4.29 20.81
C ILE A 43 -19.81 -5.32 21.89
N ARG A 44 -20.37 -4.89 23.03
CA ARG A 44 -20.74 -5.80 24.12
C ARG A 44 -21.86 -6.75 23.73
N ARG A 45 -22.87 -6.27 23.01
CA ARG A 45 -23.95 -7.08 22.46
C ARG A 45 -23.42 -8.13 21.48
N TRP A 46 -22.47 -7.76 20.63
CA TRP A 46 -21.81 -8.66 19.68
C TRP A 46 -20.99 -9.77 20.37
N VAL A 47 -20.28 -9.44 21.44
CA VAL A 47 -19.53 -10.41 22.25
C VAL A 47 -20.45 -11.31 23.09
N GLN A 48 -21.57 -10.79 23.61
CA GLN A 48 -22.49 -11.50 24.50
C GLN A 48 -23.60 -12.29 23.75
N ASN A 49 -24.08 -11.75 22.62
CA ASN A 49 -25.17 -12.37 21.83
C ASN A 49 -24.64 -12.95 20.51
N THR A 50 -23.89 -14.03 20.63
CA THR A 50 -23.21 -14.68 19.49
C THR A 50 -24.13 -15.22 18.40
N TRP A 51 -25.44 -15.30 18.62
CA TRP A 51 -26.44 -15.87 17.70
C TRP A 51 -27.52 -14.89 17.22
N ASP A 52 -27.41 -13.61 17.56
CA ASP A 52 -28.29 -12.56 17.04
C ASP A 52 -27.99 -12.29 15.55
N ASN A 53 -29.00 -11.81 14.79
CA ASN A 53 -28.85 -11.43 13.38
C ASN A 53 -27.80 -10.33 13.14
N THR A 54 -27.40 -9.62 14.17
CA THR A 54 -26.29 -8.61 14.15
C THR A 54 -24.91 -9.23 14.33
N SER A 55 -24.81 -10.53 14.68
CA SER A 55 -23.53 -11.22 14.87
C SER A 55 -23.00 -11.82 13.56
N PRO A 56 -21.71 -11.68 13.23
CA PRO A 56 -21.12 -12.34 12.07
C PRO A 56 -20.86 -13.84 12.31
N ILE A 57 -21.00 -14.35 13.54
CA ILE A 57 -20.66 -15.73 13.90
C ILE A 57 -21.48 -16.76 13.09
N PRO A 58 -22.81 -16.61 12.87
CA PRO A 58 -23.55 -17.54 12.04
C PRO A 58 -23.01 -17.62 10.60
N GLY A 59 -22.69 -16.47 9.99
CA GLY A 59 -22.14 -16.43 8.64
C GLY A 59 -20.74 -17.06 8.57
N VAL A 60 -19.87 -16.78 9.52
CA VAL A 60 -18.52 -17.40 9.61
C VAL A 60 -18.63 -18.91 9.83
N SER A 61 -19.53 -19.36 10.71
CA SER A 61 -19.78 -20.79 10.96
C SER A 61 -20.25 -21.52 9.69
N LEU A 62 -21.15 -20.90 8.93
CA LEU A 62 -21.61 -21.43 7.63
C LEU A 62 -20.46 -21.51 6.62
N TYR A 63 -19.51 -20.56 6.60
CA TYR A 63 -18.33 -20.67 5.75
C TYR A 63 -17.43 -21.84 6.14
N ILE A 64 -17.31 -22.18 7.42
CA ILE A 64 -16.58 -23.38 7.86
C ILE A 64 -17.26 -24.62 7.31
N VAL A 65 -18.60 -24.73 7.43
CA VAL A 65 -19.39 -25.85 6.88
C VAL A 65 -19.24 -25.91 5.35
N ALA A 66 -19.38 -24.78 4.67
CA ALA A 66 -19.16 -24.66 3.21
C ALA A 66 -17.79 -25.20 2.81
N GLY A 67 -16.75 -24.80 3.56
CA GLY A 67 -15.39 -25.24 3.35
C GLY A 67 -15.21 -26.75 3.50
N ILE A 68 -15.83 -27.37 4.50
CA ILE A 68 -15.78 -28.82 4.70
C ILE A 68 -16.33 -29.52 3.45
N PHE A 69 -17.53 -29.18 2.99
CA PHE A 69 -18.13 -29.79 1.80
C PHE A 69 -17.28 -29.51 0.54
N PHE A 70 -16.78 -28.31 0.37
CA PHE A 70 -15.92 -27.92 -0.75
C PHE A 70 -14.65 -28.77 -0.78
N LEU A 71 -13.94 -28.93 0.35
CA LEU A 71 -12.72 -29.71 0.45
C LEU A 71 -12.96 -31.22 0.28
N LEU A 72 -14.06 -31.75 0.83
CA LEU A 72 -14.44 -33.15 0.63
C LEU A 72 -14.70 -33.44 -0.84
N GLY A 73 -15.34 -32.50 -1.54
CA GLY A 73 -15.56 -32.58 -2.98
C GLY A 73 -14.27 -32.53 -3.77
N LEU A 74 -13.37 -31.62 -3.45
CA LEU A 74 -12.05 -31.49 -4.14
C LEU A 74 -11.20 -32.75 -4.07
N ARG A 75 -11.29 -33.55 -3.01
CA ARG A 75 -10.57 -34.83 -2.89
C ARG A 75 -10.86 -35.83 -3.99
N SER A 76 -11.96 -35.66 -4.71
CA SER A 76 -12.35 -36.53 -5.82
C SER A 76 -11.69 -36.16 -7.17
N PHE A 77 -10.96 -35.06 -7.18
CA PHE A 77 -10.32 -34.53 -8.39
C PHE A 77 -8.79 -34.50 -8.28
N VAL A 78 -8.12 -34.57 -9.40
CA VAL A 78 -6.66 -34.57 -9.47
C VAL A 78 -6.17 -33.12 -9.43
N ASP A 79 -5.14 -32.87 -8.61
CA ASP A 79 -4.44 -31.60 -8.58
C ASP A 79 -3.64 -31.42 -9.86
N THR A 80 -3.87 -30.29 -10.54
CA THR A 80 -3.20 -29.95 -11.81
C THR A 80 -1.98 -29.04 -11.63
N LEU A 81 -1.70 -28.59 -10.39
CA LEU A 81 -0.58 -27.69 -10.15
C LEU A 81 0.75 -28.46 -10.10
N PRO A 82 1.78 -27.93 -10.77
CA PRO A 82 3.10 -28.53 -10.73
C PRO A 82 3.68 -28.47 -9.31
N THR A 83 4.47 -29.47 -8.93
CA THR A 83 5.21 -29.47 -7.67
C THR A 83 6.33 -28.44 -7.72
N LEU A 84 6.54 -27.73 -6.60
CA LEU A 84 7.68 -26.84 -6.46
C LEU A 84 8.93 -27.69 -6.23
N ARG A 85 9.96 -27.50 -7.07
CA ARG A 85 11.28 -28.11 -6.89
C ARG A 85 12.28 -27.02 -6.51
N ILE A 86 13.02 -27.25 -5.42
CA ILE A 86 14.15 -26.43 -5.02
C ILE A 86 15.41 -27.13 -5.52
N ASP A 87 16.29 -26.35 -6.16
CA ASP A 87 17.57 -26.90 -6.62
C ASP A 87 18.56 -26.88 -5.45
N ASN A 88 18.78 -28.05 -4.85
CA ASN A 88 19.73 -28.25 -3.78
C ASN A 88 21.11 -28.74 -4.28
N SER A 89 21.42 -28.58 -5.57
CA SER A 89 22.73 -28.96 -6.10
C SER A 89 23.82 -28.05 -5.54
N TYR A 90 24.89 -28.67 -5.05
CA TYR A 90 26.08 -27.96 -4.60
C TYR A 90 27.02 -27.76 -5.78
N HIS A 91 27.30 -26.53 -6.16
CA HIS A 91 28.26 -26.18 -7.22
C HIS A 91 29.55 -25.63 -6.57
N PRO A 92 30.63 -26.45 -6.46
CA PRO A 92 31.92 -25.97 -5.95
C PRO A 92 32.53 -24.96 -6.93
N GLN A 93 33.09 -23.87 -6.40
CA GLN A 93 33.78 -22.87 -7.21
C GLN A 93 35.27 -23.11 -7.30
N THR A 94 35.88 -22.75 -8.44
CA THR A 94 37.34 -22.75 -8.60
C THR A 94 37.97 -21.59 -7.83
N ALA A 95 39.03 -21.87 -7.08
CA ALA A 95 39.69 -20.92 -6.17
C ALA A 95 40.21 -19.64 -6.81
N GLN A 96 40.53 -19.66 -8.12
CA GLN A 96 41.09 -18.50 -8.83
C GLN A 96 40.16 -17.28 -8.93
N LYS A 97 38.85 -17.46 -8.87
CA LYS A 97 37.89 -16.34 -8.93
C LYS A 97 37.56 -15.75 -7.56
N PHE A 98 37.96 -16.46 -6.50
CA PHE A 98 37.62 -16.06 -5.12
C PHE A 98 38.27 -14.71 -4.73
N GLY A 99 39.53 -14.48 -5.12
CA GLY A 99 40.25 -13.29 -4.72
C GLY A 99 39.65 -11.98 -5.25
N PHE A 100 39.27 -11.95 -6.52
CA PHE A 100 38.78 -10.71 -7.13
C PHE A 100 37.40 -10.26 -6.62
N TRP A 101 36.44 -11.19 -6.51
CA TRP A 101 35.13 -10.82 -6.01
C TRP A 101 35.16 -10.51 -4.49
N ALA A 102 36.05 -11.18 -3.72
CA ALA A 102 36.26 -10.86 -2.31
C ALA A 102 36.80 -9.43 -2.13
N THR A 103 37.75 -9.02 -3.01
CA THR A 103 38.30 -7.67 -3.00
C THR A 103 37.22 -6.63 -3.33
N SER A 104 36.43 -6.84 -4.40
CA SER A 104 35.40 -5.88 -4.78
C SER A 104 34.25 -5.83 -3.79
N LEU A 105 33.91 -6.95 -3.13
CA LEU A 105 32.96 -6.99 -2.03
C LEU A 105 33.50 -6.25 -0.80
N GLY A 106 34.79 -6.44 -0.47
CA GLY A 106 35.46 -5.70 0.62
C GLY A 106 35.43 -4.20 0.38
N ILE A 107 35.74 -3.74 -0.84
CA ILE A 107 35.64 -2.34 -1.25
C ILE A 107 34.21 -1.82 -1.10
N SER A 108 33.22 -2.61 -1.54
CA SER A 108 31.79 -2.26 -1.39
C SER A 108 31.41 -2.03 0.08
N ILE A 109 31.85 -2.91 0.99
CA ILE A 109 31.59 -2.75 2.43
C ILE A 109 32.29 -1.51 2.99
N ILE A 110 33.57 -1.28 2.63
CA ILE A 110 34.33 -0.11 3.09
C ILE A 110 33.63 1.19 2.65
N ILE A 111 33.16 1.27 1.39
CA ILE A 111 32.43 2.43 0.89
C ILE A 111 31.11 2.61 1.63
N ALA A 112 30.38 1.53 1.93
CA ALA A 112 29.15 1.59 2.72
C ALA A 112 29.42 2.09 4.15
N LEU A 113 30.52 1.62 4.78
CA LEU A 113 30.95 2.10 6.10
C LEU A 113 31.36 3.57 6.06
N TYR A 114 32.02 4.02 4.97
CA TYR A 114 32.33 5.45 4.78
C TYR A 114 31.04 6.28 4.68
N ALA A 115 30.05 5.81 3.93
CA ALA A 115 28.75 6.47 3.85
C ALA A 115 28.01 6.55 5.21
N ASN A 116 28.31 5.63 6.15
CA ASN A 116 27.77 5.69 7.51
C ASN A 116 28.30 6.89 8.33
N GLN A 117 29.37 7.53 7.91
CA GLN A 117 29.91 8.73 8.58
C GLN A 117 29.16 10.02 8.24
N ALA A 118 28.15 9.95 7.37
CA ALA A 118 27.33 11.08 6.93
C ALA A 118 26.47 11.68 8.05
N LYS A 119 27.07 12.07 9.18
CA LYS A 119 26.36 12.71 10.29
C LYS A 119 26.29 14.23 10.10
N GLY A 120 25.12 14.73 9.83
CA GLY A 120 24.73 16.09 10.20
C GLY A 120 25.01 17.23 9.23
N ASP A 121 25.84 17.14 8.21
CA ASP A 121 26.02 18.25 7.26
C ASP A 121 25.33 17.93 5.91
N ASP A 122 24.27 18.70 5.60
CA ASP A 122 23.51 18.53 4.34
C ASP A 122 24.34 18.88 3.08
N ARG A 123 25.43 19.65 3.22
CA ARG A 123 26.23 20.12 2.07
C ARG A 123 26.99 19.00 1.36
N ASP A 124 27.54 18.03 2.12
CA ASP A 124 28.29 16.90 1.58
C ASP A 124 27.46 15.60 1.50
N GLY A 125 26.20 15.66 1.88
CA GLY A 125 25.31 14.50 1.94
C GLY A 125 25.17 13.76 0.61
N TYR A 126 25.23 14.46 -0.53
CA TYR A 126 25.19 13.85 -1.86
C TYR A 126 26.41 12.96 -2.15
N LEU A 127 27.60 13.30 -1.64
CA LEU A 127 28.81 12.48 -1.82
C LEU A 127 28.67 11.12 -1.14
N PHE A 128 28.11 11.10 0.07
CA PHE A 128 27.84 9.86 0.79
C PHE A 128 26.78 9.02 0.08
N THR A 129 25.76 9.65 -0.50
CA THR A 129 24.74 8.97 -1.31
C THR A 129 25.34 8.36 -2.57
N ILE A 130 26.23 9.08 -3.27
CA ILE A 130 26.96 8.57 -4.44
C ILE A 130 27.85 7.39 -4.01
N ALA A 131 28.61 7.52 -2.93
CA ALA A 131 29.46 6.44 -2.40
C ALA A 131 28.64 5.19 -2.10
N TRP A 132 27.48 5.34 -1.46
CA TRP A 132 26.55 4.24 -1.19
C TRP A 132 26.01 3.61 -2.47
N ALA A 133 25.56 4.39 -3.46
CA ALA A 133 25.12 3.87 -4.75
C ALA A 133 26.22 3.10 -5.47
N VAL A 134 27.45 3.61 -5.44
CA VAL A 134 28.65 2.93 -5.98
C VAL A 134 28.88 1.60 -5.25
N SER A 135 28.72 1.57 -3.92
CA SER A 135 28.87 0.33 -3.15
C SER A 135 27.87 -0.77 -3.58
N ILE A 136 26.61 -0.40 -3.87
CA ILE A 136 25.60 -1.33 -4.37
C ILE A 136 25.96 -1.81 -5.79
N ILE A 137 26.44 -0.91 -6.66
CA ILE A 137 26.88 -1.27 -8.02
C ILE A 137 28.06 -2.24 -7.96
N LEU A 138 29.04 -1.99 -7.08
CA LEU A 138 30.19 -2.86 -6.88
C LEU A 138 29.78 -4.23 -6.33
N LEU A 139 28.80 -4.29 -5.44
CA LEU A 139 28.23 -5.54 -4.95
C LEU A 139 27.62 -6.35 -6.11
N ILE A 140 26.79 -5.73 -6.92
CA ILE A 140 26.16 -6.38 -8.08
C ILE A 140 27.24 -6.86 -9.08
N ALA A 141 28.23 -5.99 -9.39
CA ALA A 141 29.34 -6.33 -10.26
C ALA A 141 30.13 -7.55 -9.73
N SER A 142 30.42 -7.56 -8.43
CA SER A 142 31.10 -8.68 -7.76
C SER A 142 30.32 -10.00 -7.90
N VAL A 143 29.01 -9.96 -7.71
CA VAL A 143 28.15 -11.14 -7.88
C VAL A 143 28.08 -11.57 -9.32
N CYS A 144 27.97 -10.65 -10.28
CA CYS A 144 28.00 -10.97 -11.72
C CYS A 144 29.32 -11.65 -12.12
N MET A 145 30.44 -11.12 -11.66
CA MET A 145 31.77 -11.72 -11.90
C MET A 145 31.90 -13.09 -11.26
N MET A 146 31.46 -13.25 -10.01
CA MET A 146 31.45 -14.51 -9.30
C MET A 146 30.65 -15.59 -10.03
N THR A 147 29.50 -15.23 -10.59
CA THR A 147 28.60 -16.17 -11.27
C THR A 147 28.87 -16.29 -12.76
N ASN A 148 29.85 -15.58 -13.33
CA ASN A 148 30.07 -15.45 -14.78
C ASN A 148 28.81 -15.03 -15.53
N TRP A 149 27.96 -14.23 -14.87
CA TRP A 149 26.75 -13.77 -15.50
C TRP A 149 27.07 -12.86 -16.69
N ARG A 150 26.42 -13.11 -17.81
CA ARG A 150 26.56 -12.30 -19.03
C ARG A 150 25.20 -11.87 -19.50
N LEU A 151 25.12 -10.68 -20.05
CA LEU A 151 23.90 -10.22 -20.69
C LEU A 151 23.52 -11.21 -21.82
N PRO A 152 22.26 -11.66 -21.86
CA PRO A 152 21.81 -12.52 -22.94
C PRO A 152 21.95 -11.80 -24.28
N SER A 153 22.33 -12.55 -25.33
CA SER A 153 22.44 -11.99 -26.67
C SER A 153 21.07 -11.47 -27.17
N ARG A 154 21.10 -10.50 -28.07
CA ARG A 154 19.87 -9.97 -28.68
C ARG A 154 19.03 -11.11 -29.31
N SER A 155 19.65 -12.06 -29.96
CA SER A 155 18.98 -13.23 -30.56
C SER A 155 18.28 -14.10 -29.52
N THR A 156 18.91 -14.31 -28.35
CA THR A 156 18.32 -15.03 -27.22
C THR A 156 17.10 -14.30 -26.68
N ILE A 157 17.19 -12.98 -26.52
CA ILE A 157 16.06 -12.15 -26.07
C ILE A 157 14.89 -12.21 -27.04
N PHE A 158 15.15 -12.03 -28.37
CA PHE A 158 14.11 -12.08 -29.38
C PHE A 158 13.46 -13.47 -29.47
N SER A 159 14.25 -14.54 -29.40
CA SER A 159 13.73 -15.90 -29.39
C SER A 159 12.84 -16.16 -28.20
N TRP A 160 13.25 -15.69 -27.00
CA TRP A 160 12.45 -15.79 -25.77
C TRP A 160 11.14 -15.01 -25.88
N ILE A 161 11.18 -13.77 -26.39
CA ILE A 161 9.97 -12.94 -26.62
C ILE A 161 9.04 -13.66 -27.62
N LYS A 162 9.55 -14.22 -28.70
CA LYS A 162 8.75 -14.94 -29.70
C LYS A 162 8.03 -16.16 -29.08
N ILE A 163 8.71 -16.91 -28.22
CA ILE A 163 8.14 -18.09 -27.54
C ILE A 163 7.05 -17.66 -26.54
N HIS A 164 7.24 -16.54 -25.82
CA HIS A 164 6.33 -16.08 -24.78
C HIS A 164 5.38 -14.97 -25.23
N ARG A 165 5.29 -14.68 -26.53
CA ARG A 165 4.55 -13.52 -27.06
C ARG A 165 3.11 -13.39 -26.54
N ALA A 166 2.37 -14.50 -26.48
CA ALA A 166 0.99 -14.48 -25.99
C ALA A 166 0.92 -14.18 -24.48
N GLU A 167 1.84 -14.75 -23.71
CA GLU A 167 1.95 -14.48 -22.26
C GLU A 167 2.30 -13.02 -22.00
N LEU A 168 3.26 -12.48 -22.74
CA LEU A 168 3.69 -11.09 -22.64
C LEU A 168 2.60 -10.11 -23.10
N PHE A 169 1.84 -10.46 -24.16
CA PHE A 169 0.73 -9.64 -24.64
C PHE A 169 -0.38 -9.50 -23.57
N VAL A 170 -0.80 -10.61 -22.97
CA VAL A 170 -1.81 -10.58 -21.88
C VAL A 170 -1.30 -9.80 -20.69
N LEU A 171 -0.04 -10.01 -20.29
CA LEU A 171 0.56 -9.25 -19.19
C LEU A 171 0.62 -7.76 -19.51
N ALA A 172 1.09 -7.39 -20.70
CA ALA A 172 1.15 -5.99 -21.14
C ALA A 172 -0.24 -5.35 -21.15
N ALA A 173 -1.26 -6.05 -21.63
CA ALA A 173 -2.64 -5.56 -21.60
C ALA A 173 -3.13 -5.31 -20.15
N ILE A 174 -2.87 -6.24 -19.22
CA ILE A 174 -3.21 -6.05 -17.81
C ILE A 174 -2.48 -4.84 -17.22
N LEU A 175 -1.18 -4.68 -17.50
CA LEU A 175 -0.39 -3.56 -16.96
C LEU A 175 -0.81 -2.21 -17.56
N VAL A 176 -1.12 -2.16 -18.85
CA VAL A 176 -1.64 -0.93 -19.49
C VAL A 176 -2.99 -0.56 -18.91
N VAL A 177 -3.91 -1.50 -18.75
CA VAL A 177 -5.21 -1.25 -18.10
C VAL A 177 -5.00 -0.82 -16.65
N ALA A 178 -4.12 -1.50 -15.91
CA ALA A 178 -3.80 -1.14 -14.53
C ALA A 178 -3.25 0.29 -14.42
N PHE A 179 -2.36 0.69 -15.33
CA PHE A 179 -1.82 2.06 -15.38
C PHE A 179 -2.92 3.08 -15.73
N ILE A 180 -3.71 2.83 -16.77
CA ILE A 180 -4.78 3.72 -17.20
C ILE A 180 -5.79 3.97 -16.08
N ILE A 181 -6.28 2.92 -15.41
CA ILE A 181 -7.23 3.04 -14.28
C ILE A 181 -6.65 3.91 -13.15
N ARG A 182 -5.34 3.83 -12.91
CA ARG A 182 -4.66 4.59 -11.85
C ARG A 182 -4.33 6.03 -12.26
N PHE A 183 -4.13 6.26 -13.56
CA PHE A 183 -3.68 7.57 -14.08
C PHE A 183 -4.83 8.47 -14.52
N LEU A 184 -5.93 7.91 -15.06
CA LEU A 184 -7.05 8.71 -15.56
C LEU A 184 -7.63 9.59 -14.46
N ASP A 185 -7.77 10.89 -14.76
CA ASP A 185 -8.39 11.88 -13.87
C ASP A 185 -7.72 11.98 -12.48
N ILE A 186 -6.39 11.79 -12.44
CA ILE A 186 -5.64 11.64 -11.19
C ILE A 186 -5.62 12.90 -10.31
N GLU A 187 -5.73 14.08 -10.89
CA GLU A 187 -5.78 15.34 -10.15
C GLU A 187 -7.14 15.62 -9.52
N LEU A 188 -8.20 15.04 -10.10
CA LEU A 188 -9.58 15.29 -9.70
C LEU A 188 -10.22 14.13 -8.93
N HIS A 189 -9.57 12.98 -8.89
CA HIS A 189 -10.11 11.84 -8.15
C HIS A 189 -8.98 10.98 -7.54
N PRO A 190 -8.91 10.87 -6.19
CA PRO A 190 -9.74 11.55 -5.19
C PRO A 190 -9.50 13.07 -5.22
N TYR A 191 -10.57 13.85 -4.96
CA TYR A 191 -10.50 15.30 -5.13
C TYR A 191 -9.67 16.00 -4.06
N SER A 192 -9.75 15.55 -2.82
CA SER A 192 -8.94 16.12 -1.75
C SER A 192 -7.46 15.76 -1.86
N PHE A 193 -6.59 16.69 -1.49
CA PHE A 193 -5.16 16.50 -1.42
C PHE A 193 -4.74 16.55 0.05
N ILE A 194 -4.47 15.39 0.63
CA ILE A 194 -4.25 15.24 2.07
C ILE A 194 -2.89 15.78 2.51
N ASN A 195 -2.78 16.07 3.81
CA ASN A 195 -1.55 16.58 4.40
C ASN A 195 -0.33 15.69 4.12
N ASP A 196 -0.49 14.38 4.15
CA ASP A 196 0.59 13.42 3.87
C ASP A 196 1.10 13.52 2.42
N GLU A 197 0.21 13.79 1.44
CA GLU A 197 0.61 14.08 0.06
C GLU A 197 1.45 15.37 0.00
N GLY A 198 1.06 16.38 0.79
CA GLY A 198 1.81 17.62 0.95
C GLY A 198 3.21 17.39 1.52
N GLN A 199 3.32 16.54 2.53
CA GLN A 199 4.59 16.16 3.15
C GLN A 199 5.51 15.43 2.16
N MET A 200 4.97 14.47 1.38
CA MET A 200 5.74 13.80 0.32
C MET A 200 6.21 14.80 -0.75
N GLY A 201 5.32 15.69 -1.17
CA GLY A 201 5.63 16.73 -2.14
C GLY A 201 6.70 17.71 -1.64
N SER A 202 6.58 18.19 -0.42
CA SER A 202 7.53 19.14 0.19
C SER A 202 8.90 18.51 0.43
N GLY A 203 8.94 17.24 0.85
CA GLY A 203 10.18 16.47 0.96
C GLY A 203 10.90 16.35 -0.38
N GLY A 204 10.16 16.02 -1.46
CA GLY A 204 10.69 16.00 -2.82
C GLY A 204 11.16 17.38 -3.30
N ALA A 205 10.39 18.43 -3.05
CA ALA A 205 10.74 19.80 -3.41
C ALA A 205 11.98 20.32 -2.68
N CYS A 206 12.19 19.93 -1.42
CA CYS A 206 13.39 20.24 -0.66
C CYS A 206 14.65 19.70 -1.35
N ILE A 207 14.58 18.48 -1.89
CA ILE A 207 15.69 17.88 -2.66
C ILE A 207 15.93 18.66 -3.96
N VAL A 208 14.87 19.02 -4.71
CA VAL A 208 14.97 19.81 -5.94
C VAL A 208 15.61 21.18 -5.67
N GLN A 209 15.33 21.78 -4.51
CA GLN A 209 15.95 23.06 -4.09
C GLN A 209 17.40 22.91 -3.63
N GLY A 210 17.98 21.72 -3.60
CA GLY A 210 19.34 21.47 -3.13
C GLY A 210 19.55 21.61 -1.62
N LYS A 211 18.45 21.58 -0.82
CA LYS A 211 18.50 21.76 0.64
C LYS A 211 18.56 20.46 1.42
N CYS A 212 18.03 19.37 0.87
CA CYS A 212 17.85 18.07 1.54
C CYS A 212 18.66 16.98 0.82
N LEU A 213 19.96 17.18 0.63
CA LEU A 213 20.81 16.30 -0.19
C LEU A 213 21.37 15.10 0.55
N ASN A 214 21.31 15.08 1.87
CA ASN A 214 21.67 13.90 2.66
C ASN A 214 20.50 12.92 2.72
N PHE A 215 20.50 11.88 1.87
CA PHE A 215 19.42 10.92 1.74
C PHE A 215 19.30 9.94 2.90
N PHE A 216 20.27 9.92 3.82
CA PHE A 216 20.24 9.12 5.03
C PHE A 216 19.64 9.88 6.22
N SER A 217 19.64 11.22 6.19
CA SER A 217 18.99 12.01 7.23
C SER A 217 17.48 11.79 7.23
N LEU A 218 16.87 11.98 8.40
CA LEU A 218 15.45 11.76 8.57
C LEU A 218 14.64 12.99 8.11
N GLY A 219 13.55 12.73 7.43
CA GLY A 219 12.57 13.71 7.04
C GLY A 219 11.25 13.54 7.82
N TRP A 220 10.15 13.84 7.17
CA TRP A 220 8.83 13.71 7.77
C TRP A 220 8.56 12.28 8.26
N ALA A 221 7.93 12.19 9.43
CA ALA A 221 7.57 10.93 10.08
C ALA A 221 8.74 9.96 10.32
N ASP A 222 9.93 10.52 10.59
CA ASP A 222 11.18 9.78 10.84
C ASP A 222 11.62 8.89 9.66
N GLN A 223 11.16 9.19 8.45
CA GLN A 223 11.56 8.46 7.23
C GLN A 223 12.87 9.01 6.69
N PRO A 224 13.79 8.13 6.21
CA PRO A 224 14.98 8.58 5.50
C PRO A 224 14.64 9.38 4.24
N ARG A 225 15.36 10.46 3.98
CA ARG A 225 15.07 11.36 2.84
C ARG A 225 15.11 10.66 1.47
N LEU A 226 15.74 9.52 1.36
CA LEU A 226 15.69 8.70 0.15
C LEU A 226 14.24 8.34 -0.27
N ALA A 227 13.31 8.21 0.69
CA ALA A 227 11.89 7.99 0.39
C ALA A 227 11.28 9.08 -0.49
N PHE A 228 11.76 10.32 -0.36
CA PHE A 228 11.26 11.48 -1.10
C PHE A 228 11.93 11.67 -2.47
N PHE A 229 13.00 10.94 -2.77
CA PHE A 229 13.74 11.08 -4.02
C PHE A 229 12.91 10.80 -5.29
N PRO A 230 12.02 9.78 -5.37
CA PRO A 230 11.14 9.60 -6.53
C PRO A 230 10.23 10.82 -6.76
N TYR A 231 9.72 11.42 -5.68
CA TYR A 231 8.90 12.64 -5.76
C TYR A 231 9.73 13.83 -6.26
N ALA A 232 10.99 13.94 -5.86
CA ALA A 232 11.89 14.99 -6.37
C ALA A 232 12.06 14.90 -7.88
N ILE A 233 12.24 13.71 -8.44
CA ILE A 233 12.33 13.50 -9.89
C ILE A 233 11.02 13.95 -10.57
N SER A 234 9.88 13.55 -10.04
CA SER A 234 8.57 13.91 -10.60
C SER A 234 8.32 15.42 -10.53
N ILE A 235 8.66 16.06 -9.41
CA ILE A 235 8.52 17.51 -9.23
C ILE A 235 9.46 18.29 -10.14
N ALA A 236 10.68 17.81 -10.37
CA ALA A 236 11.60 18.41 -11.32
C ALA A 236 11.08 18.40 -12.76
N LEU A 237 10.27 17.37 -13.12
CA LEU A 237 9.69 17.23 -14.45
C LEU A 237 8.35 17.97 -14.62
N PHE A 238 7.49 17.95 -13.62
CA PHE A 238 6.10 18.39 -13.72
C PHE A 238 5.75 19.58 -12.79
N GLY A 239 6.73 20.11 -12.06
CA GLY A 239 6.50 21.17 -11.09
C GLY A 239 5.79 20.69 -9.82
N ARG A 240 5.38 21.65 -8.97
CA ARG A 240 4.62 21.40 -7.74
C ARG A 240 3.13 21.25 -8.06
N THR A 241 2.72 20.07 -8.47
CA THR A 241 1.34 19.73 -8.84
C THR A 241 0.88 18.48 -8.09
N ALA A 242 -0.43 18.24 -8.01
CA ALA A 242 -0.94 16.98 -7.48
C ALA A 242 -0.49 15.78 -8.35
N LEU A 243 -0.42 15.98 -9.66
CA LEU A 243 0.11 14.99 -10.61
C LEU A 243 1.52 14.53 -10.22
N SER A 244 2.43 15.47 -9.94
CA SER A 244 3.83 15.12 -9.65
C SER A 244 3.99 14.26 -8.40
N VAL A 245 3.12 14.43 -7.40
CA VAL A 245 3.14 13.61 -6.19
C VAL A 245 2.45 12.26 -6.44
N ARG A 246 1.27 12.26 -7.03
CA ARG A 246 0.45 11.05 -7.26
C ARG A 246 1.01 10.10 -8.30
N LEU A 247 1.77 10.59 -9.28
CA LEU A 247 2.39 9.77 -10.33
C LEU A 247 3.30 8.68 -9.75
N ILE A 248 3.98 8.96 -8.65
CA ILE A 248 4.84 7.97 -7.98
C ILE A 248 4.01 6.79 -7.49
N SER A 249 2.85 7.05 -6.89
CA SER A 249 1.93 6.00 -6.44
C SER A 249 1.30 5.23 -7.61
N VAL A 250 0.99 5.89 -8.74
CA VAL A 250 0.51 5.22 -9.97
C VAL A 250 1.54 4.21 -10.48
N ILE A 251 2.80 4.64 -10.57
CA ILE A 251 3.90 3.78 -11.03
C ILE A 251 4.09 2.61 -10.06
N THR A 252 4.17 2.90 -8.76
CA THR A 252 4.38 1.88 -7.71
C THR A 252 3.24 0.86 -7.68
N GLY A 253 1.98 1.31 -7.74
CA GLY A 253 0.83 0.42 -7.78
C GLY A 253 0.74 -0.41 -9.05
N THR A 254 1.18 0.11 -10.20
CA THR A 254 1.28 -0.66 -11.45
C THR A 254 2.40 -1.69 -11.36
N LEU A 255 3.55 -1.33 -10.79
CA LEU A 255 4.65 -2.26 -10.53
C LEU A 255 4.28 -3.35 -9.51
N SER A 256 3.38 -3.07 -8.56
CA SER A 256 2.85 -4.09 -7.64
C SER A 256 2.06 -5.16 -8.39
N VAL A 257 1.26 -4.78 -9.39
CA VAL A 257 0.55 -5.73 -10.28
C VAL A 257 1.55 -6.60 -11.05
N PHE A 258 2.66 -6.02 -11.50
CA PHE A 258 3.73 -6.78 -12.14
C PHE A 258 4.45 -7.71 -11.17
N ALA A 259 4.76 -7.26 -9.96
CA ALA A 259 5.46 -8.05 -8.95
C ALA A 259 4.63 -9.27 -8.50
N VAL A 260 3.31 -9.12 -8.29
CA VAL A 260 2.44 -10.25 -7.97
C VAL A 260 2.36 -11.25 -9.12
N TYR A 261 2.34 -10.77 -10.38
CA TYR A 261 2.44 -11.65 -11.54
C TYR A 261 3.74 -12.46 -11.49
N LEU A 262 4.88 -11.82 -11.28
CA LEU A 262 6.18 -12.49 -11.24
C LEU A 262 6.23 -13.56 -10.14
N PHE A 263 5.76 -13.24 -8.94
CA PHE A 263 5.74 -14.17 -7.82
C PHE A 263 4.79 -15.35 -8.08
N ALA A 264 3.55 -15.09 -8.46
CA ALA A 264 2.57 -16.14 -8.73
C ALA A 264 2.98 -17.02 -9.93
N ARG A 265 3.65 -16.44 -10.95
CA ARG A 265 4.19 -17.14 -12.09
C ARG A 265 5.32 -18.10 -11.72
N GLU A 266 6.20 -17.65 -10.82
CA GLU A 266 7.33 -18.45 -10.35
C GLU A 266 6.88 -19.59 -9.43
N VAL A 267 5.92 -19.32 -8.55
CA VAL A 267 5.52 -20.23 -7.46
C VAL A 267 4.42 -21.20 -7.89
N PHE A 268 3.49 -20.76 -8.72
CA PHE A 268 2.37 -21.57 -9.19
C PHE A 268 2.44 -21.80 -10.72
N ASN A 269 1.73 -21.00 -11.50
CA ASN A 269 1.72 -21.11 -12.97
C ASN A 269 1.23 -19.79 -13.61
N LYS A 270 1.31 -19.73 -14.96
CA LYS A 270 0.91 -18.55 -15.74
C LYS A 270 -0.55 -18.14 -15.56
N LYS A 271 -1.45 -19.11 -15.37
CA LYS A 271 -2.89 -18.85 -15.22
C LYS A 271 -3.19 -18.12 -13.92
N ILE A 272 -2.65 -18.65 -12.80
CA ILE A 272 -2.78 -18.03 -11.48
C ILE A 272 -2.11 -16.65 -11.50
N ALA A 273 -0.97 -16.50 -12.17
CA ALA A 273 -0.26 -15.23 -12.28
C ALA A 273 -1.09 -14.15 -12.99
N TRP A 274 -1.71 -14.46 -14.14
CA TRP A 274 -2.58 -13.51 -14.84
C TRP A 274 -3.81 -13.13 -14.02
N LEU A 275 -4.45 -14.13 -13.40
CA LEU A 275 -5.63 -13.88 -12.57
C LEU A 275 -5.29 -13.02 -11.35
N SER A 276 -4.20 -13.33 -10.65
CA SER A 276 -3.74 -12.53 -9.50
C SER A 276 -3.43 -11.10 -9.91
N ALA A 277 -2.72 -10.90 -11.02
CA ALA A 277 -2.41 -9.58 -11.56
C ALA A 277 -3.68 -8.82 -11.95
N PHE A 278 -4.63 -9.48 -12.61
CA PHE A 278 -5.92 -8.88 -12.97
C PHE A 278 -6.71 -8.47 -11.72
N ILE A 279 -6.89 -9.35 -10.74
CA ILE A 279 -7.64 -9.07 -9.51
C ILE A 279 -7.01 -7.89 -8.77
N LEU A 280 -5.68 -7.88 -8.59
CA LEU A 280 -5.01 -6.76 -7.94
C LEU A 280 -5.16 -5.45 -8.73
N SER A 281 -5.21 -5.53 -10.07
CA SER A 281 -5.34 -4.34 -10.92
C SER A 281 -6.66 -3.60 -10.76
N ILE A 282 -7.73 -4.32 -10.39
CA ILE A 282 -9.09 -3.78 -10.27
C ILE A 282 -9.56 -3.59 -8.81
N LEU A 283 -8.80 -4.02 -7.81
CA LEU A 283 -9.19 -3.96 -6.40
C LEU A 283 -9.32 -2.51 -5.91
N PRO A 284 -10.51 -2.04 -5.44
CA PRO A 284 -10.76 -0.62 -5.13
C PRO A 284 -9.79 -0.01 -4.14
N VAL A 285 -9.53 -0.68 -3.02
CA VAL A 285 -8.58 -0.19 -2.01
C VAL A 285 -7.17 -0.03 -2.60
N HIS A 286 -6.72 -0.95 -3.44
CA HIS A 286 -5.40 -0.86 -4.09
C HIS A 286 -5.37 0.22 -5.18
N ILE A 287 -6.47 0.41 -5.93
CA ILE A 287 -6.60 1.52 -6.88
C ILE A 287 -6.50 2.84 -6.14
N HIS A 288 -7.23 3.00 -5.03
CA HIS A 288 -7.26 4.23 -4.25
C HIS A 288 -5.86 4.66 -3.79
N PHE A 289 -5.14 3.78 -3.09
CA PHE A 289 -3.77 4.07 -2.65
C PHE A 289 -2.76 4.21 -3.79
N SER A 290 -3.05 3.71 -4.97
CA SER A 290 -2.25 3.96 -6.18
C SER A 290 -2.55 5.32 -6.81
N ARG A 291 -3.57 6.05 -6.34
CA ARG A 291 -4.02 7.35 -6.84
C ARG A 291 -3.83 8.47 -5.84
N THR A 292 -3.61 8.14 -4.57
CA THR A 292 -3.17 9.09 -3.54
C THR A 292 -1.65 9.15 -3.52
N GLY A 293 -1.09 10.35 -3.32
CA GLY A 293 0.36 10.58 -3.38
C GLY A 293 1.12 10.15 -2.13
N VAL A 294 0.64 9.12 -1.44
CA VAL A 294 1.25 8.58 -0.22
C VAL A 294 2.07 7.33 -0.51
N ASP A 295 3.11 7.11 0.26
CA ASP A 295 4.09 6.04 0.05
C ASP A 295 3.63 4.65 0.54
N ASN A 296 2.50 4.54 1.22
CA ASN A 296 1.95 3.27 1.72
C ASN A 296 1.80 2.19 0.64
N ILE A 297 1.56 2.57 -0.61
CA ILE A 297 1.40 1.66 -1.74
C ILE A 297 2.65 0.81 -2.02
N ILE A 298 3.84 1.26 -1.56
CA ILE A 298 5.10 0.54 -1.72
C ILE A 298 5.07 -0.84 -1.05
N ASP A 299 4.28 -0.99 0.01
CA ASP A 299 4.13 -2.26 0.75
C ASP A 299 3.57 -3.38 -0.12
N SER A 300 2.66 -3.03 -1.04
CA SER A 300 2.09 -4.00 -1.98
C SER A 300 3.09 -4.42 -3.08
N LEU A 301 4.17 -3.66 -3.30
CA LEU A 301 5.25 -3.96 -4.25
C LEU A 301 6.35 -4.80 -3.60
N THR A 302 6.81 -4.40 -2.41
CA THR A 302 8.03 -4.95 -1.78
C THR A 302 7.88 -6.43 -1.42
N ALA A 303 6.77 -6.83 -0.81
CA ALA A 303 6.57 -8.22 -0.38
C ALA A 303 6.58 -9.23 -1.55
N PRO A 304 5.76 -9.08 -2.61
CA PRO A 304 5.81 -10.03 -3.73
C PRO A 304 7.14 -9.99 -4.48
N LEU A 305 7.82 -8.84 -4.55
CA LEU A 305 9.11 -8.71 -5.23
C LEU A 305 10.22 -9.48 -4.49
N ILE A 306 10.32 -9.30 -3.16
CA ILE A 306 11.28 -10.03 -2.31
C ILE A 306 11.01 -11.53 -2.41
N LEU A 307 9.76 -11.96 -2.24
CA LEU A 307 9.38 -13.37 -2.31
C LEU A 307 9.66 -13.97 -3.70
N TRP A 308 9.36 -13.24 -4.78
CA TRP A 308 9.70 -13.68 -6.13
C TRP A 308 11.20 -13.92 -6.30
N LEU A 309 12.04 -12.97 -5.88
CA LEU A 309 13.49 -13.08 -5.99
C LEU A 309 14.02 -14.27 -5.18
N ILE A 310 13.52 -14.49 -3.96
CA ILE A 310 13.89 -15.61 -3.09
C ILE A 310 13.50 -16.94 -3.76
N PHE A 311 12.24 -17.12 -4.17
CA PHE A 311 11.79 -18.38 -4.78
C PHE A 311 12.50 -18.66 -6.11
N ARG A 312 12.70 -17.64 -6.94
CA ARG A 312 13.47 -17.77 -8.17
C ARG A 312 14.93 -18.13 -7.89
N GLY A 313 15.51 -17.50 -6.87
CA GLY A 313 16.87 -17.80 -6.40
C GLY A 313 17.02 -19.24 -5.94
N MET A 314 16.08 -19.73 -5.15
CA MET A 314 16.06 -21.13 -4.69
C MET A 314 15.84 -22.14 -5.81
N LYS A 315 14.93 -21.87 -6.74
CA LYS A 315 14.64 -22.78 -7.86
C LYS A 315 15.76 -22.90 -8.88
N ARG A 316 16.55 -21.85 -9.03
CA ARG A 316 17.63 -21.78 -10.04
C ARG A 316 19.02 -21.78 -9.44
N ASN A 317 19.13 -21.93 -8.12
CA ASN A 317 20.37 -21.76 -7.36
C ASN A 317 21.13 -20.47 -7.76
N SER A 318 20.39 -19.36 -7.91
CA SER A 318 20.91 -18.11 -8.49
C SER A 318 21.34 -17.13 -7.41
N THR A 319 22.65 -16.98 -7.24
CA THR A 319 23.24 -15.98 -6.32
C THR A 319 22.83 -14.57 -6.65
N LEU A 320 22.67 -14.24 -7.95
CA LEU A 320 22.23 -12.91 -8.38
C LEU A 320 20.81 -12.58 -7.89
N CYS A 321 19.88 -13.56 -7.93
CA CYS A 321 18.55 -13.36 -7.37
C CYS A 321 18.59 -13.12 -5.86
N PHE A 322 19.46 -13.81 -5.13
CA PHE A 322 19.65 -13.57 -3.71
C PHE A 322 20.28 -12.21 -3.41
N ALA A 323 21.21 -11.75 -4.25
CA ALA A 323 21.77 -10.38 -4.12
C ALA A 323 20.68 -9.32 -4.29
N PHE A 324 19.86 -9.41 -5.36
CA PHE A 324 18.76 -8.49 -5.55
C PHE A 324 17.68 -8.61 -4.45
N ALA A 325 17.38 -9.81 -3.98
CA ALA A 325 16.49 -10.01 -2.85
C ALA A 325 17.00 -9.27 -1.60
N GLY A 326 18.30 -9.37 -1.31
CA GLY A 326 18.96 -8.67 -0.19
C GLY A 326 18.92 -7.15 -0.37
N ILE A 327 19.18 -6.64 -1.58
CA ILE A 327 19.10 -5.20 -1.87
C ILE A 327 17.68 -4.69 -1.63
N VAL A 328 16.65 -5.34 -2.20
CA VAL A 328 15.26 -4.92 -2.01
C VAL A 328 14.84 -5.02 -0.54
N THR A 329 15.25 -6.08 0.16
CA THR A 329 15.02 -6.25 1.59
C THR A 329 15.67 -5.12 2.40
N GLY A 330 16.91 -4.74 2.09
CA GLY A 330 17.59 -3.61 2.72
C GLY A 330 16.93 -2.26 2.40
N LEU A 331 16.44 -2.07 1.18
CA LEU A 331 15.75 -0.84 0.78
C LEU A 331 14.41 -0.62 1.51
N CYS A 332 13.80 -1.66 2.07
CA CYS A 332 12.57 -1.52 2.86
C CYS A 332 12.72 -0.55 4.04
N ILE A 333 13.94 -0.40 4.60
CA ILE A 333 14.18 0.54 5.71
C ILE A 333 14.14 2.01 5.26
N TYR A 334 14.33 2.27 3.96
CA TYR A 334 14.33 3.61 3.37
C TYR A 334 12.96 4.05 2.83
N THR A 335 11.95 3.20 2.92
CA THR A 335 10.61 3.43 2.42
C THR A 335 9.61 3.53 3.55
N TYR A 336 8.33 3.40 3.26
CA TYR A 336 7.29 3.37 4.28
C TYR A 336 7.60 2.33 5.37
N PRO A 337 7.44 2.65 6.66
CA PRO A 337 7.79 1.74 7.75
C PRO A 337 7.10 0.37 7.72
N GLY A 338 5.91 0.27 7.11
CA GLY A 338 5.22 -1.00 6.87
C GLY A 338 6.05 -1.98 6.04
N SER A 339 6.91 -1.49 5.15
CA SER A 339 7.78 -2.32 4.31
C SER A 339 8.79 -3.17 5.10
N LEU A 340 9.09 -2.80 6.35
CA LEU A 340 9.92 -3.65 7.23
C LEU A 340 9.28 -5.02 7.47
N LEU A 341 7.94 -5.09 7.44
CA LEU A 341 7.24 -6.38 7.53
C LEU A 341 7.53 -7.26 6.30
N ALA A 342 7.66 -6.68 5.09
CA ALA A 342 8.07 -7.41 3.90
C ALA A 342 9.50 -7.96 4.02
N ALA A 343 10.42 -7.18 4.61
CA ALA A 343 11.77 -7.64 4.91
C ALA A 343 11.75 -8.84 5.88
N ILE A 344 10.96 -8.76 6.95
CA ILE A 344 10.77 -9.86 7.90
C ILE A 344 10.21 -11.09 7.19
N PHE A 345 9.22 -10.95 6.29
CA PHE A 345 8.70 -12.09 5.51
C PHE A 345 9.75 -12.74 4.63
N GLY A 346 10.61 -11.95 4.00
CA GLY A 346 11.72 -12.48 3.20
C GLY A 346 12.65 -13.38 4.05
N VAL A 347 13.10 -12.86 5.18
CA VAL A 347 13.97 -13.59 6.12
C VAL A 347 13.26 -14.81 6.71
N ALA A 348 12.01 -14.65 7.18
CA ALA A 348 11.21 -15.73 7.75
C ALA A 348 10.95 -16.86 6.73
N THR A 349 10.72 -16.51 5.45
CA THR A 349 10.55 -17.47 4.37
C THR A 349 11.83 -18.31 4.17
N LEU A 350 13.00 -17.68 4.17
CA LEU A 350 14.28 -18.42 4.09
C LEU A 350 14.49 -19.31 5.29
N GLY A 351 14.21 -18.83 6.49
CA GLY A 351 14.28 -19.62 7.72
C GLY A 351 13.33 -20.83 7.69
N TYR A 352 12.07 -20.60 7.27
CA TYR A 352 11.08 -21.67 7.13
C TYR A 352 11.52 -22.75 6.13
N VAL A 353 12.04 -22.34 4.96
CA VAL A 353 12.55 -23.28 3.96
C VAL A 353 13.76 -24.06 4.50
N ALA A 354 14.66 -23.40 5.21
CA ALA A 354 15.82 -24.03 5.81
C ALA A 354 15.44 -25.12 6.84
N LEU A 355 14.39 -24.87 7.63
CA LEU A 355 13.87 -25.84 8.60
C LEU A 355 13.15 -27.03 7.95
N ARG A 356 12.51 -26.81 6.79
CA ARG A 356 11.67 -27.82 6.12
C ARG A 356 12.42 -28.65 5.08
N THR A 357 13.56 -28.16 4.58
CA THR A 357 14.30 -28.79 3.47
C THR A 357 15.68 -29.19 3.95
N PRO A 358 15.91 -30.50 4.26
CA PRO A 358 17.22 -30.96 4.67
C PRO A 358 18.32 -30.62 3.64
N GLY A 359 19.48 -30.19 4.13
CA GLY A 359 20.62 -29.81 3.28
C GLY A 359 20.51 -28.43 2.61
N PHE A 360 19.40 -27.71 2.76
CA PHE A 360 19.17 -26.38 2.15
C PHE A 360 20.26 -25.37 2.52
N LEU A 361 20.57 -25.24 3.81
CA LEU A 361 21.58 -24.28 4.28
C LEU A 361 22.95 -24.57 3.65
N ARG A 362 23.35 -25.85 3.55
CA ARG A 362 24.62 -26.23 2.92
C ARG A 362 24.61 -25.93 1.41
N ALA A 363 23.52 -26.23 0.71
CA ALA A 363 23.41 -26.03 -0.73
C ALA A 363 23.36 -24.52 -1.08
N HIS A 364 22.73 -23.70 -0.25
CA HIS A 364 22.53 -22.28 -0.49
C HIS A 364 23.35 -21.36 0.41
N ALA A 365 24.35 -21.89 1.16
CA ALA A 365 25.15 -21.10 2.11
C ALA A 365 25.74 -19.82 1.50
N ARG A 366 26.32 -19.91 0.30
CA ARG A 366 26.85 -18.77 -0.46
C ARG A 366 25.76 -17.77 -0.80
N ASN A 367 24.61 -18.25 -1.28
CA ASN A 367 23.51 -17.41 -1.68
C ASN A 367 22.92 -16.64 -0.48
N ILE A 368 22.77 -17.31 0.65
CA ILE A 368 22.31 -16.72 1.91
C ILE A 368 23.33 -15.70 2.41
N LEU A 369 24.64 -16.01 2.35
CA LEU A 369 25.68 -15.05 2.71
C LEU A 369 25.61 -13.79 1.85
N VAL A 370 25.47 -13.93 0.54
CA VAL A 370 25.33 -12.79 -0.39
C VAL A 370 24.04 -12.01 -0.10
N PHE A 371 22.94 -12.66 0.22
CA PHE A 371 21.70 -12.00 0.64
C PHE A 371 21.91 -11.14 1.90
N ILE A 372 22.56 -11.69 2.93
CA ILE A 372 22.87 -10.97 4.18
C ILE A 372 23.81 -9.79 3.90
N LEU A 373 24.89 -10.01 3.13
CA LEU A 373 25.83 -8.95 2.76
C LEU A 373 25.17 -7.84 1.96
N ALA A 374 24.24 -8.19 1.06
CA ALA A 374 23.49 -7.20 0.30
C ALA A 374 22.60 -6.35 1.20
N ILE A 375 21.90 -6.95 2.16
CA ILE A 375 21.15 -6.20 3.19
C ILE A 375 22.10 -5.28 3.94
N SER A 376 23.25 -5.78 4.40
CA SER A 376 24.21 -5.02 5.21
C SER A 376 24.73 -3.80 4.44
N VAL A 377 25.18 -3.97 3.18
CA VAL A 377 25.67 -2.87 2.34
C VAL A 377 24.62 -1.78 2.17
N VAL A 378 23.34 -2.16 2.01
CA VAL A 378 22.26 -1.20 1.87
C VAL A 378 21.95 -0.49 3.18
N VAL A 379 21.91 -1.20 4.31
CA VAL A 379 21.41 -0.69 5.60
C VAL A 379 22.47 0.07 6.39
N ILE A 380 23.77 -0.27 6.25
CA ILE A 380 24.89 0.31 7.02
C ILE A 380 24.83 1.84 7.12
N PRO A 381 24.58 2.62 6.06
CA PRO A 381 24.55 4.08 6.16
C PRO A 381 23.52 4.64 7.14
N LEU A 382 22.38 3.93 7.33
CA LEU A 382 21.34 4.33 8.28
C LEU A 382 21.63 3.95 9.72
N LEU A 383 22.47 2.94 9.95
CA LEU A 383 22.80 2.49 11.31
C LEU A 383 23.38 3.60 12.16
N GLY A 384 24.14 4.54 11.55
CA GLY A 384 24.67 5.70 12.21
C GLY A 384 23.61 6.65 12.76
N TYR A 385 22.50 6.82 12.04
CA TYR A 385 21.38 7.66 12.47
C TYR A 385 20.54 6.96 13.56
N TYR A 386 20.16 5.70 13.34
CA TYR A 386 19.35 4.96 14.28
C TYR A 386 20.09 4.57 15.57
N SER A 387 21.42 4.46 15.54
CA SER A 387 22.21 4.18 16.75
C SER A 387 22.38 5.39 17.67
N SER A 388 22.19 6.61 17.16
CA SER A 388 22.31 7.82 17.96
C SER A 388 21.07 8.05 18.85
N ASP A 389 19.91 7.55 18.44
CA ASP A 389 18.68 7.60 19.22
C ASP A 389 17.74 6.45 18.81
N ASN A 390 17.50 5.54 19.76
CA ASN A 390 16.58 4.40 19.55
C ASN A 390 15.13 4.83 19.29
N GLU A 391 14.73 6.04 19.68
CA GLU A 391 13.39 6.55 19.43
C GLU A 391 13.14 6.76 17.93
N TYR A 392 14.14 7.11 17.13
CA TYR A 392 13.99 7.25 15.68
C TYR A 392 13.57 5.94 15.00
N PHE A 393 14.08 4.80 15.44
CA PHE A 393 13.74 3.51 14.86
C PHE A 393 12.45 2.91 15.44
N LEU A 394 12.32 2.94 16.76
CA LEU A 394 11.21 2.28 17.46
C LEU A 394 10.04 3.21 17.76
N GLY A 395 10.23 4.53 17.73
CA GLY A 395 9.24 5.51 18.16
C GLY A 395 7.94 5.42 17.38
N ARG A 396 8.01 5.24 16.06
CA ARG A 396 6.80 5.08 15.25
C ARG A 396 6.06 3.78 15.58
N TRP A 397 6.77 2.66 15.72
CA TRP A 397 6.14 1.40 16.14
C TRP A 397 5.48 1.52 17.51
N LYS A 398 6.15 2.18 18.46
CA LYS A 398 5.58 2.43 19.79
C LYS A 398 4.33 3.29 19.74
N ARG A 399 4.28 4.31 18.89
CA ARG A 399 3.11 5.21 18.73
C ARG A 399 1.93 4.48 18.08
N GLU A 400 2.18 3.60 17.13
CA GLU A 400 1.15 2.99 16.29
C GLU A 400 0.56 1.71 16.90
N THR A 401 1.29 1.01 17.77
CA THR A 401 0.79 -0.23 18.36
C THR A 401 -0.16 0.03 19.51
N ILE A 402 -1.28 -0.72 19.52
CA ILE A 402 -2.24 -0.68 20.64
C ILE A 402 -1.68 -1.30 21.93
N LEU A 403 -0.58 -2.06 21.82
CA LEU A 403 0.05 -2.74 22.97
C LEU A 403 0.90 -1.78 23.83
N GLN A 404 1.20 -0.58 23.32
CA GLN A 404 1.96 0.45 24.03
C GLN A 404 1.13 1.70 24.28
N ASN A 405 1.68 2.70 24.96
CA ASN A 405 1.06 4.00 25.23
C ASN A 405 -0.32 3.91 25.89
N ASN A 406 -0.54 2.91 26.75
CA ASN A 406 -1.84 2.65 27.37
C ASN A 406 -3.00 2.41 26.38
N GLY A 407 -2.72 2.05 25.12
CA GLY A 407 -3.74 1.87 24.09
C GLY A 407 -4.84 0.89 24.50
N VAL A 408 -4.47 -0.35 24.87
CA VAL A 408 -5.45 -1.33 25.39
C VAL A 408 -6.05 -0.89 26.73
N PRO A 409 -5.26 -0.45 27.74
CA PRO A 409 -5.84 0.04 28.98
C PRO A 409 -6.73 1.28 28.82
N ALA A 410 -6.41 2.20 27.91
CA ALA A 410 -7.25 3.36 27.61
C ALA A 410 -8.59 2.96 26.98
N GLN A 411 -8.56 2.07 26.00
CA GLN A 411 -9.79 1.52 25.41
C GLN A 411 -10.59 0.70 26.42
N SER A 412 -9.93 -0.07 27.29
CA SER A 412 -10.59 -0.82 28.36
C SER A 412 -11.34 0.12 29.32
N ARG A 413 -10.71 1.22 29.72
CA ARG A 413 -11.38 2.26 30.56
C ARG A 413 -12.54 2.94 29.84
N ALA A 414 -12.37 3.24 28.54
CA ALA A 414 -13.39 3.93 27.76
C ALA A 414 -14.59 3.04 27.42
N THR A 415 -14.37 1.74 27.19
CA THR A 415 -15.40 0.80 26.72
C THR A 415 -15.89 -0.19 27.77
N GLY A 416 -15.17 -0.35 28.91
CA GLY A 416 -15.44 -1.38 29.92
C GLY A 416 -15.13 -2.81 29.46
N LEU A 417 -14.50 -3.00 28.28
CA LEU A 417 -14.13 -4.31 27.75
C LEU A 417 -12.80 -4.77 28.36
N SER A 418 -12.65 -6.09 28.53
CA SER A 418 -11.38 -6.70 28.90
C SER A 418 -10.36 -6.59 27.75
N PRO A 419 -9.05 -6.67 27.99
CA PRO A 419 -8.02 -6.65 26.97
C PRO A 419 -8.20 -7.71 25.86
N SER A 420 -8.66 -8.91 26.23
CA SER A 420 -8.95 -10.00 25.29
C SER A 420 -10.14 -9.70 24.39
N GLU A 421 -11.21 -9.08 24.93
CA GLU A 421 -12.36 -8.65 24.15
C GLU A 421 -11.97 -7.56 23.16
N ILE A 422 -11.18 -6.56 23.57
CA ILE A 422 -10.66 -5.51 22.69
C ILE A 422 -9.88 -6.13 21.51
N LEU A 423 -8.93 -7.02 21.78
CA LEU A 423 -8.15 -7.67 20.73
C LEU A 423 -9.02 -8.54 19.81
N THR A 424 -10.04 -9.20 20.35
CA THR A 424 -10.99 -9.99 19.56
C THR A 424 -11.79 -9.09 18.61
N VAL A 425 -12.28 -7.96 19.10
CA VAL A 425 -13.01 -6.97 18.27
C VAL A 425 -12.09 -6.37 17.19
N GLN A 426 -10.85 -6.00 17.55
CA GLN A 426 -9.85 -5.51 16.59
C GLN A 426 -9.57 -6.55 15.49
N PHE A 427 -9.40 -7.81 15.88
CA PHE A 427 -9.19 -8.90 14.92
C PHE A 427 -10.39 -9.12 14.02
N ALA A 428 -11.61 -9.10 14.58
CA ALA A 428 -12.83 -9.24 13.82
C ALA A 428 -13.00 -8.10 12.80
N LYS A 429 -12.84 -6.84 13.21
CA LYS A 429 -12.88 -5.68 12.30
C LYS A 429 -11.83 -5.80 11.20
N SER A 430 -10.59 -6.14 11.55
CA SER A 430 -9.49 -6.30 10.60
C SER A 430 -9.71 -7.46 9.60
N SER A 431 -10.44 -8.49 10.00
CA SER A 431 -10.70 -9.67 9.16
C SER A 431 -11.97 -9.52 8.32
N LEU A 432 -13.05 -8.98 8.90
CA LEU A 432 -14.35 -8.85 8.23
C LEU A 432 -14.38 -7.74 7.19
N VAL A 433 -13.48 -6.75 7.27
CA VAL A 433 -13.37 -5.68 6.27
C VAL A 433 -13.14 -6.18 4.84
N PHE A 434 -12.57 -7.38 4.69
CA PHE A 434 -12.39 -7.97 3.38
C PHE A 434 -13.71 -8.48 2.76
N ILE A 435 -14.69 -8.88 3.58
CA ILE A 435 -15.83 -9.67 3.12
C ILE A 435 -17.21 -9.13 3.49
N SER A 436 -17.34 -8.39 4.59
CA SER A 436 -18.68 -8.01 5.08
C SER A 436 -18.74 -6.66 5.80
N SER A 437 -17.73 -6.22 6.52
CA SER A 437 -17.80 -4.94 7.20
C SER A 437 -17.30 -3.78 6.33
N ASP A 438 -17.75 -2.58 6.65
CA ASP A 438 -17.23 -1.34 6.11
C ASP A 438 -15.74 -1.14 6.47
N ALA A 439 -15.11 -0.25 5.74
CA ALA A 439 -13.70 0.10 5.90
C ALA A 439 -13.58 1.58 6.33
N PRO A 440 -13.91 1.92 7.58
CA PRO A 440 -13.76 3.27 8.05
C PRO A 440 -12.29 3.63 8.17
N GLY A 441 -11.92 4.86 7.80
CA GLY A 441 -10.54 5.34 7.96
C GLY A 441 -10.28 6.66 7.23
N ASN A 442 -9.27 7.37 7.69
CA ASN A 442 -8.89 8.68 7.12
C ASN A 442 -8.27 8.58 5.72
N PHE A 443 -7.71 7.42 5.37
CA PHE A 443 -7.05 7.21 4.08
C PHE A 443 -7.94 6.50 3.05
N PHE A 444 -8.78 5.58 3.48
CA PHE A 444 -9.77 4.90 2.66
C PHE A 444 -10.99 4.66 3.52
N ASN A 445 -12.00 5.48 3.33
CA ASN A 445 -13.27 5.38 4.04
C ASN A 445 -14.31 4.80 3.09
N SER A 446 -14.70 3.55 3.29
CA SER A 446 -15.63 2.86 2.39
C SER A 446 -16.78 2.26 3.19
N PRO A 447 -18.05 2.54 2.81
CA PRO A 447 -19.21 1.89 3.41
C PRO A 447 -19.34 0.43 2.98
N ASN A 448 -18.49 -0.04 2.06
CA ASN A 448 -18.48 -1.39 1.54
C ASN A 448 -17.19 -2.13 1.92
N PRO A 449 -17.24 -3.47 2.09
CA PRO A 449 -16.03 -4.27 2.26
C PRO A 449 -15.11 -4.16 1.03
N TYR A 450 -13.86 -4.60 1.18
CA TYR A 450 -12.88 -4.54 0.09
C TYR A 450 -13.26 -5.39 -1.12
N LEU A 451 -13.99 -6.48 -0.91
CA LEU A 451 -14.39 -7.40 -1.95
C LEU A 451 -15.92 -7.36 -2.17
N PRO A 452 -16.38 -7.22 -3.42
CA PRO A 452 -17.78 -7.48 -3.76
C PRO A 452 -18.22 -8.89 -3.34
N PRO A 453 -19.52 -9.14 -3.10
CA PRO A 453 -20.00 -10.39 -2.50
C PRO A 453 -19.51 -11.67 -3.20
N VAL A 454 -19.49 -11.70 -4.54
CA VAL A 454 -19.04 -12.89 -5.29
C VAL A 454 -17.54 -13.12 -5.12
N GLU A 455 -16.72 -12.05 -5.12
CA GLU A 455 -15.29 -12.15 -4.86
C GLU A 455 -15.03 -12.59 -3.42
N ALA A 456 -15.80 -12.09 -2.45
CA ALA A 456 -15.71 -12.46 -1.05
C ALA A 456 -15.96 -13.97 -0.85
N ILE A 457 -16.98 -14.54 -1.52
CA ILE A 457 -17.24 -15.99 -1.51
C ILE A 457 -16.05 -16.77 -2.05
N ILE A 458 -15.53 -16.36 -3.20
CA ILE A 458 -14.37 -17.02 -3.82
C ILE A 458 -13.13 -16.89 -2.96
N PHE A 459 -12.91 -15.72 -2.35
CA PHE A 459 -11.80 -15.49 -1.42
C PHE A 459 -11.89 -16.42 -0.20
N MET A 460 -13.06 -16.57 0.42
CA MET A 460 -13.25 -17.43 1.59
C MET A 460 -13.02 -18.90 1.24
N LEU A 461 -13.56 -19.37 0.12
CA LEU A 461 -13.28 -20.74 -0.37
C LEU A 461 -11.77 -20.93 -0.69
N GLY A 462 -11.14 -19.89 -1.22
CA GLY A 462 -9.70 -19.86 -1.49
C GLY A 462 -8.87 -19.90 -0.22
N MET A 463 -9.25 -19.18 0.82
CA MET A 463 -8.60 -19.19 2.12
C MET A 463 -8.63 -20.58 2.75
N ILE A 464 -9.82 -21.23 2.71
CA ILE A 464 -10.01 -22.60 3.19
C ILE A 464 -9.16 -23.60 2.36
N TYR A 465 -9.12 -23.41 1.04
CA TYR A 465 -8.28 -24.23 0.15
C TYR A 465 -6.78 -24.08 0.46
N VAL A 466 -6.32 -22.85 0.66
CA VAL A 466 -4.92 -22.55 1.03
C VAL A 466 -4.58 -23.17 2.39
N LEU A 467 -5.47 -23.04 3.37
CA LEU A 467 -5.30 -23.67 4.70
C LEU A 467 -5.22 -25.20 4.61
N TRP A 468 -6.07 -25.82 3.79
CA TRP A 468 -5.99 -27.26 3.58
C TRP A 468 -4.68 -27.72 2.95
N ARG A 469 -4.07 -26.88 2.11
CA ARG A 469 -2.77 -27.12 1.46
C ARG A 469 -1.58 -26.63 2.26
N ILE A 470 -1.75 -26.27 3.52
CA ILE A 470 -0.73 -25.63 4.36
C ILE A 470 0.57 -26.43 4.50
N LYS A 471 0.57 -27.75 4.22
CA LYS A 471 1.78 -28.58 4.21
C LYS A 471 2.73 -28.26 3.04
N ASP A 472 2.23 -27.70 1.96
CA ASP A 472 3.03 -27.23 0.84
C ASP A 472 3.47 -25.78 1.10
N MET A 473 4.79 -25.53 1.07
CA MET A 473 5.37 -24.23 1.44
C MET A 473 4.81 -23.06 0.65
N ARG A 474 4.34 -23.27 -0.59
CA ARG A 474 3.75 -22.22 -1.42
C ARG A 474 2.52 -21.63 -0.78
N TYR A 475 1.64 -22.48 -0.30
CA TYR A 475 0.40 -22.09 0.36
C TYR A 475 0.67 -21.57 1.77
N THR A 476 1.63 -22.15 2.49
CA THR A 476 2.05 -21.66 3.81
C THR A 476 2.52 -20.21 3.72
N VAL A 477 3.39 -19.90 2.75
CA VAL A 477 3.93 -18.54 2.59
C VAL A 477 2.79 -17.54 2.29
N VAL A 478 1.87 -17.88 1.37
CA VAL A 478 0.73 -17.00 1.05
C VAL A 478 -0.22 -16.82 2.24
N PHE A 479 -0.50 -17.92 2.97
CA PHE A 479 -1.37 -17.88 4.16
C PHE A 479 -0.77 -17.05 5.29
N VAL A 480 0.49 -17.30 5.63
CA VAL A 480 1.18 -16.58 6.69
C VAL A 480 1.36 -15.10 6.31
N TRP A 481 1.70 -14.82 5.06
CA TRP A 481 1.79 -13.45 4.56
C TRP A 481 0.49 -12.69 4.77
N PHE A 482 -0.64 -13.22 4.29
CA PHE A 482 -1.95 -12.57 4.44
C PHE A 482 -2.27 -12.29 5.91
N TRP A 483 -2.26 -13.35 6.76
CA TRP A 483 -2.68 -13.22 8.15
C TRP A 483 -1.72 -12.43 9.03
N ALA A 484 -0.43 -12.51 8.79
CA ALA A 484 0.52 -11.71 9.55
C ALA A 484 0.33 -10.20 9.25
N VAL A 485 0.02 -9.81 8.00
CA VAL A 485 -0.31 -8.41 7.69
C VAL A 485 -1.61 -7.99 8.38
N VAL A 486 -2.66 -8.81 8.36
CA VAL A 486 -3.92 -8.50 9.05
C VAL A 486 -3.71 -8.34 10.55
N ILE A 487 -2.91 -9.20 11.16
CA ILE A 487 -2.66 -9.16 12.62
C ILE A 487 -1.73 -8.00 12.97
N LEU A 488 -0.54 -7.94 12.36
CA LEU A 488 0.50 -6.97 12.72
C LEU A 488 0.21 -5.57 12.16
N GLY A 489 -0.40 -5.50 10.98
CA GLY A 489 -0.70 -4.21 10.30
C GLY A 489 -2.02 -3.59 10.72
N SER A 490 -2.96 -4.34 11.32
CA SER A 490 -4.27 -3.81 11.70
C SER A 490 -4.70 -4.20 13.11
N THR A 491 -4.82 -5.50 13.42
CA THR A 491 -5.32 -5.95 14.72
C THR A 491 -4.52 -5.39 15.90
N LEU A 492 -3.20 -5.32 15.78
CA LEU A 492 -2.31 -4.83 16.83
C LEU A 492 -1.98 -3.34 16.71
N THR A 493 -2.70 -2.59 15.87
CA THR A 493 -2.54 -1.14 15.73
C THR A 493 -3.76 -0.40 16.25
N GLY A 494 -3.62 0.90 16.57
CA GLY A 494 -4.75 1.71 16.99
C GLY A 494 -5.75 1.93 15.84
N GLY A 495 -7.06 1.83 16.12
CA GLY A 495 -8.12 2.18 15.17
C GLY A 495 -8.35 1.17 14.04
N ALA A 496 -8.38 -0.14 14.33
CA ALA A 496 -8.69 -1.16 13.33
C ALA A 496 -10.14 -1.01 12.78
N PRO A 497 -10.33 -1.28 11.45
CA PRO A 497 -9.35 -1.69 10.46
C PRO A 497 -8.50 -0.53 9.94
N THR A 498 -7.19 -0.75 9.71
CA THR A 498 -6.28 0.26 9.17
C THR A 498 -5.92 -0.06 7.72
N SER A 499 -6.67 0.52 6.78
CA SER A 499 -6.56 0.20 5.35
C SER A 499 -5.15 0.43 4.78
N GLN A 500 -4.49 1.52 5.17
CA GLN A 500 -3.14 1.87 4.71
C GLN A 500 -2.06 0.86 5.13
N ARG A 501 -2.22 0.20 6.28
CA ARG A 501 -1.26 -0.80 6.78
C ARG A 501 -1.57 -2.21 6.30
N MET A 502 -2.79 -2.44 5.82
CA MET A 502 -3.21 -3.73 5.24
C MET A 502 -2.92 -3.87 3.75
N LEU A 503 -2.41 -2.83 3.07
CA LEU A 503 -2.11 -2.88 1.63
C LEU A 503 -1.20 -4.03 1.23
N MET A 504 -0.23 -4.39 2.08
CA MET A 504 0.66 -5.53 1.84
C MET A 504 -0.09 -6.87 1.76
N SER A 505 -1.31 -7.00 2.29
CA SER A 505 -2.12 -8.20 2.18
C SER A 505 -2.81 -8.36 0.82
N THR A 506 -2.98 -7.26 0.07
CA THR A 506 -3.77 -7.25 -1.17
C THR A 506 -3.17 -8.12 -2.29
N PRO A 507 -1.84 -8.24 -2.49
CA PRO A 507 -1.29 -9.20 -3.43
C PRO A 507 -1.51 -10.66 -3.00
N ALA A 508 -1.42 -10.98 -1.70
CA ALA A 508 -1.72 -12.31 -1.19
C ALA A 508 -3.20 -12.67 -1.37
N LEU A 509 -4.10 -11.73 -1.08
CA LEU A 509 -5.55 -11.84 -1.35
C LEU A 509 -5.81 -12.18 -2.82
N SER A 510 -5.21 -11.43 -3.76
CA SER A 510 -5.41 -11.65 -5.19
C SER A 510 -4.95 -13.05 -5.63
N ILE A 511 -3.86 -13.58 -5.04
CA ILE A 511 -3.40 -14.95 -5.28
C ILE A 511 -4.40 -15.97 -4.71
N ILE A 512 -4.95 -15.75 -3.52
CA ILE A 512 -5.92 -16.64 -2.88
C ILE A 512 -7.18 -16.75 -3.74
N VAL A 513 -7.72 -15.63 -4.22
CA VAL A 513 -8.88 -15.59 -5.13
C VAL A 513 -8.55 -16.33 -6.45
N ALA A 514 -7.38 -16.08 -7.04
CA ALA A 514 -6.96 -16.75 -8.27
C ALA A 514 -6.82 -18.26 -8.12
N LEU A 515 -6.31 -18.73 -6.96
CA LEU A 515 -6.22 -20.15 -6.62
C LEU A 515 -7.59 -20.80 -6.52
N ALA A 516 -8.56 -20.15 -5.85
CA ALA A 516 -9.93 -20.66 -5.76
C ALA A 516 -10.60 -20.72 -7.14
N MET A 517 -10.52 -19.65 -7.93
CA MET A 517 -11.08 -19.60 -9.28
C MET A 517 -10.54 -20.73 -10.15
N THR A 518 -9.22 -20.93 -10.13
CA THR A 518 -8.60 -22.01 -10.93
C THR A 518 -9.00 -23.39 -10.41
N GLY A 519 -9.05 -23.59 -9.08
CA GLY A 519 -9.48 -24.85 -8.48
C GLY A 519 -10.92 -25.23 -8.81
N ILE A 520 -11.86 -24.28 -8.71
CA ILE A 520 -13.26 -24.46 -9.09
C ILE A 520 -13.36 -24.83 -10.57
N LEU A 521 -12.72 -24.07 -11.45
CA LEU A 521 -12.74 -24.34 -12.89
C LEU A 521 -12.15 -25.70 -13.24
N ASP A 522 -11.12 -26.14 -12.57
CA ASP A 522 -10.50 -27.43 -12.81
C ASP A 522 -11.39 -28.61 -12.36
N VAL A 523 -12.21 -28.43 -11.30
CA VAL A 523 -13.27 -29.39 -10.94
C VAL A 523 -14.30 -29.52 -12.07
N PHE A 524 -14.80 -28.40 -12.58
CA PHE A 524 -15.78 -28.40 -13.66
C PHE A 524 -15.23 -29.09 -14.92
N LYS A 525 -13.97 -28.80 -15.29
CA LYS A 525 -13.30 -29.44 -16.45
C LYS A 525 -13.13 -30.94 -16.30
N GLN A 526 -12.77 -31.41 -15.11
CA GLN A 526 -12.56 -32.84 -14.85
C GLN A 526 -13.87 -33.61 -14.71
N PHE A 527 -14.97 -32.92 -14.37
CA PHE A 527 -16.28 -33.54 -14.24
C PHE A 527 -16.96 -33.79 -15.58
N HIS A 528 -16.99 -32.76 -16.46
CA HIS A 528 -17.76 -32.85 -17.72
C HIS A 528 -17.02 -32.16 -18.87
N GLN A 529 -16.62 -32.94 -19.87
CA GLN A 529 -15.83 -32.44 -21.01
C GLN A 529 -16.47 -31.27 -21.79
N PRO A 530 -17.79 -31.23 -22.07
CA PRO A 530 -18.43 -30.08 -22.69
C PRO A 530 -18.24 -28.79 -21.90
N ILE A 531 -18.34 -28.82 -20.56
CA ILE A 531 -18.09 -27.66 -19.70
C ILE A 531 -16.62 -27.18 -19.84
N ALA A 532 -15.70 -28.08 -20.08
CA ALA A 532 -14.29 -27.72 -20.31
C ALA A 532 -14.11 -26.75 -21.49
N ARG A 533 -14.93 -26.86 -22.54
CA ARG A 533 -14.91 -25.96 -23.71
C ARG A 533 -15.38 -24.56 -23.37
N PHE A 534 -16.37 -24.43 -22.47
CA PHE A 534 -16.92 -23.14 -22.04
C PHE A 534 -16.14 -22.49 -20.89
N SER A 535 -15.18 -23.21 -20.27
CA SER A 535 -14.43 -22.70 -19.12
C SER A 535 -13.67 -21.38 -19.39
N PRO A 536 -13.11 -21.08 -20.58
CA PRO A 536 -12.53 -19.77 -20.86
C PRO A 536 -13.58 -18.66 -20.92
N ILE A 537 -14.77 -18.95 -21.41
CA ILE A 537 -15.90 -17.99 -21.49
C ILE A 537 -16.43 -17.70 -20.09
N ILE A 538 -16.59 -18.73 -19.24
CA ILE A 538 -16.99 -18.55 -17.84
C ILE A 538 -15.96 -17.70 -17.10
N LEU A 539 -14.68 -18.00 -17.30
CA LEU A 539 -13.61 -17.22 -16.69
C LEU A 539 -13.63 -15.76 -17.16
N LEU A 540 -13.78 -15.54 -18.45
CA LEU A 540 -13.88 -14.18 -19.02
C LEU A 540 -15.12 -13.46 -18.46
N GLY A 541 -16.28 -14.13 -18.37
CA GLY A 541 -17.49 -13.56 -17.78
C GLY A 541 -17.28 -13.14 -16.33
N LEU A 542 -16.64 -13.98 -15.51
CA LEU A 542 -16.27 -13.63 -14.13
C LEU A 542 -15.29 -12.45 -14.07
N MET A 543 -14.27 -12.43 -14.92
CA MET A 543 -13.32 -11.31 -14.98
C MET A 543 -14.03 -10.00 -15.39
N LEU A 544 -14.91 -10.03 -16.37
CA LEU A 544 -15.70 -8.86 -16.78
C LEU A 544 -16.63 -8.39 -15.66
N TYR A 545 -17.28 -9.31 -14.99
CA TYR A 545 -18.13 -8.98 -13.83
C TYR A 545 -17.31 -8.35 -12.70
N PHE A 546 -16.15 -8.92 -12.32
CA PHE A 546 -15.30 -8.37 -11.28
C PHE A 546 -14.74 -7.00 -11.69
N GLY A 547 -14.27 -6.88 -12.96
CA GLY A 547 -13.84 -5.60 -13.50
C GLY A 547 -14.93 -4.53 -13.40
N TYR A 548 -16.14 -4.86 -13.85
CA TYR A 548 -17.28 -3.95 -13.77
C TYR A 548 -17.63 -3.59 -12.32
N ALA A 549 -17.80 -4.57 -11.45
CA ALA A 549 -18.21 -4.34 -10.05
C ALA A 549 -17.21 -3.46 -9.29
N ASN A 550 -15.92 -3.73 -9.42
CA ASN A 550 -14.88 -2.99 -8.69
C ASN A 550 -14.63 -1.59 -9.28
N ILE A 551 -14.58 -1.48 -10.62
CA ILE A 551 -14.31 -0.21 -11.30
C ILE A 551 -15.52 0.73 -11.18
N SER A 552 -16.75 0.24 -11.39
CA SER A 552 -17.95 1.05 -11.20
C SER A 552 -18.09 1.51 -9.75
N TYR A 553 -17.84 0.62 -8.80
CA TYR A 553 -17.83 1.02 -7.39
C TYR A 553 -16.85 2.16 -7.14
N TYR A 554 -15.58 2.04 -7.56
CA TYR A 554 -14.57 3.05 -7.24
C TYR A 554 -14.79 4.38 -7.95
N PHE A 555 -15.09 4.36 -9.26
CA PHE A 555 -15.21 5.58 -10.05
C PHE A 555 -16.61 6.21 -10.05
N TYR A 556 -17.63 5.46 -9.63
CA TYR A 556 -19.00 5.96 -9.57
C TYR A 556 -19.49 6.04 -8.12
N ASP A 557 -19.72 4.92 -7.44
CA ASP A 557 -20.35 4.91 -6.11
C ASP A 557 -19.47 5.58 -5.04
N TYR A 558 -18.18 5.22 -4.99
CA TYR A 558 -17.22 5.78 -4.04
C TYR A 558 -16.97 7.26 -4.29
N ARG A 559 -16.90 7.67 -5.56
CA ARG A 559 -16.72 9.06 -5.95
C ARG A 559 -17.96 9.92 -5.62
N ILE A 560 -19.17 9.46 -5.96
CA ILE A 560 -20.41 10.18 -5.69
C ILE A 560 -20.71 10.24 -4.19
N GLY A 561 -20.39 9.17 -3.45
CA GLY A 561 -20.56 9.13 -2.00
C GLY A 561 -19.60 10.01 -1.21
N HIS A 562 -18.56 10.57 -1.86
CA HIS A 562 -17.56 11.46 -1.25
C HIS A 562 -16.94 10.91 0.04
N TYR A 563 -16.81 9.60 0.14
CA TYR A 563 -16.40 8.92 1.36
C TYR A 563 -14.96 9.22 1.81
N TYR A 564 -14.13 9.73 0.91
CA TYR A 564 -12.73 10.09 1.20
C TYR A 564 -12.55 11.57 1.53
N GLU A 565 -13.53 12.41 1.25
CA GLU A 565 -13.38 13.85 1.30
C GLU A 565 -13.54 14.38 2.71
N ASP A 566 -12.47 15.00 3.20
CA ASP A 566 -12.41 15.75 4.44
C ASP A 566 -12.44 17.26 4.09
N PRO A 567 -13.29 18.07 4.75
CA PRO A 567 -13.39 19.50 4.47
C PRO A 567 -12.05 20.24 4.57
N THR A 568 -11.19 19.85 5.48
CA THR A 568 -9.87 20.46 5.68
C THR A 568 -8.95 20.21 4.49
N ASN A 569 -8.89 18.96 4.02
CA ASN A 569 -8.10 18.60 2.85
C ASN A 569 -8.66 19.22 1.56
N GLU A 570 -9.99 19.33 1.44
CA GLU A 570 -10.66 20.02 0.36
C GLU A 570 -10.32 21.51 0.36
N LEU A 571 -10.38 22.16 1.53
CA LEU A 571 -10.00 23.57 1.71
C LEU A 571 -8.57 23.83 1.21
N THR A 572 -7.59 23.02 1.64
CA THR A 572 -6.19 23.19 1.25
C THR A 572 -5.99 23.02 -0.26
N TYR A 573 -6.76 22.14 -0.88
CA TYR A 573 -6.66 21.89 -2.31
C TYR A 573 -7.36 22.95 -3.16
N GLU A 574 -8.52 23.43 -2.74
CA GLU A 574 -9.26 24.50 -3.45
C GLU A 574 -8.55 25.85 -3.36
N THR A 575 -8.04 26.19 -2.18
CA THR A 575 -7.36 27.48 -2.00
C THR A 575 -6.07 27.62 -2.81
N ARG A 576 -5.47 26.53 -3.31
CA ARG A 576 -4.25 26.59 -4.13
C ARG A 576 -4.38 27.52 -5.34
N THR A 577 -5.54 27.55 -5.97
CA THR A 577 -5.79 28.39 -7.17
C THR A 577 -5.82 29.87 -6.84
N TYR A 578 -6.14 30.22 -5.60
CA TYR A 578 -6.22 31.60 -5.11
C TYR A 578 -4.92 32.05 -4.45
N ILE A 579 -4.24 31.14 -3.76
CA ILE A 579 -3.00 31.44 -3.02
C ILE A 579 -1.80 31.48 -3.97
N ALA A 580 -1.70 30.55 -4.90
CA ALA A 580 -0.56 30.46 -5.80
C ALA A 580 -0.31 31.76 -6.60
N PRO A 581 -1.32 32.48 -7.13
CA PRO A 581 -1.10 33.74 -7.85
C PRO A 581 -0.55 34.89 -7.00
N LEU A 582 -0.65 34.80 -5.66
CA LEU A 582 -0.09 35.82 -4.77
C LEU A 582 1.45 35.83 -4.81
N HIS A 583 2.08 34.66 -5.01
CA HIS A 583 3.53 34.47 -4.96
C HIS A 583 4.15 35.16 -3.72
N SER A 584 5.39 35.62 -3.81
CA SER A 584 6.05 36.40 -2.73
C SER A 584 5.48 37.80 -2.52
N LYS A 585 4.56 38.27 -3.39
CA LYS A 585 3.95 39.60 -3.35
C LYS A 585 2.71 39.67 -2.45
N GLY A 586 2.21 38.55 -1.96
CA GLY A 586 1.00 38.48 -1.16
C GLY A 586 1.20 37.78 0.19
N ARG A 587 0.21 38.00 1.07
CA ARG A 587 0.04 37.32 2.34
C ARG A 587 -1.35 36.70 2.41
N MET A 588 -1.44 35.54 3.00
CA MET A 588 -2.71 34.90 3.33
C MET A 588 -2.94 34.95 4.85
N TYR A 589 -4.11 35.41 5.25
CA TYR A 589 -4.57 35.32 6.63
C TYR A 589 -5.75 34.38 6.73
N LEU A 590 -5.63 33.32 7.52
CA LEU A 590 -6.78 32.52 7.91
C LEU A 590 -7.46 33.20 9.09
N VAL A 591 -8.72 33.60 8.90
CA VAL A 591 -9.56 34.23 9.89
C VAL A 591 -10.31 33.12 10.64
N GLY A 592 -9.98 32.91 11.90
CA GLY A 592 -10.59 31.85 12.67
C GLY A 592 -9.93 31.56 14.02
N ASN A 593 -10.25 30.43 14.61
CA ASN A 593 -9.71 29.99 15.88
C ASN A 593 -8.21 29.65 15.77
N PRO A 594 -7.34 30.12 16.71
CA PRO A 594 -5.92 29.79 16.73
C PRO A 594 -5.62 28.32 16.91
N ASP A 595 -6.55 27.57 17.49
CA ASP A 595 -6.37 26.14 17.77
C ASP A 595 -6.65 25.24 16.56
N GLU A 596 -7.05 25.81 15.41
CA GLU A 596 -7.30 25.03 14.22
C GLU A 596 -6.03 24.79 13.39
N PRO A 597 -5.65 23.53 13.13
CA PRO A 597 -4.34 23.16 12.58
C PRO A 597 -4.16 23.44 11.08
N TYR A 598 -5.12 24.10 10.42
CA TYR A 598 -5.15 24.23 8.94
C TYR A 598 -3.87 24.80 8.33
N LEU A 599 -3.28 25.83 8.94
CA LEU A 599 -2.07 26.47 8.41
C LEU A 599 -0.81 25.61 8.61
N THR A 600 -0.86 24.63 9.50
CA THR A 600 0.24 23.69 9.71
C THR A 600 0.23 22.56 8.66
N PHE A 601 -0.82 22.49 7.82
CA PHE A 601 -0.91 21.48 6.77
C PHE A 601 0.09 21.78 5.66
N GLU A 602 0.97 20.82 5.44
CA GLU A 602 2.03 20.94 4.44
C GLU A 602 1.49 21.00 3.00
N SER A 603 0.22 20.62 2.79
CA SER A 603 -0.48 20.80 1.51
C SER A 603 -0.49 22.28 1.06
N PHE A 604 -0.71 23.23 1.98
CA PHE A 604 -0.61 24.66 1.69
C PHE A 604 0.81 25.07 1.29
N ASN A 605 1.82 24.57 2.03
CA ASN A 605 3.21 24.90 1.78
C ASN A 605 3.72 24.28 0.48
N TYR A 606 3.23 23.10 0.16
CA TYR A 606 3.60 22.42 -1.07
C TYR A 606 3.16 23.21 -2.31
N PHE A 607 1.92 23.66 -2.37
CA PHE A 607 1.41 24.39 -3.55
C PHE A 607 1.86 25.84 -3.61
N SER A 608 2.09 26.48 -2.48
CA SER A 608 2.36 27.92 -2.38
C SER A 608 3.48 28.22 -1.38
N PRO A 609 4.73 27.76 -1.66
CA PRO A 609 5.84 27.88 -0.70
C PRO A 609 6.26 29.33 -0.44
N ASP A 610 6.05 30.22 -1.40
CA ASP A 610 6.53 31.61 -1.36
C ASP A 610 5.52 32.58 -0.76
N VAL A 611 4.31 32.11 -0.45
CA VAL A 611 3.27 32.93 0.18
C VAL A 611 3.38 32.84 1.69
N GLU A 612 3.43 33.99 2.34
CA GLU A 612 3.38 34.07 3.80
C GLU A 612 1.96 33.74 4.29
N LYS A 613 1.84 32.76 5.19
CA LYS A 613 0.55 32.25 5.70
C LYS A 613 0.50 32.49 7.21
N LEU A 614 -0.51 33.21 7.65
CA LEU A 614 -0.67 33.66 9.03
C LEU A 614 -2.11 33.39 9.52
N THR A 615 -2.29 33.23 10.81
CA THR A 615 -3.60 33.23 11.47
C THR A 615 -3.98 34.66 11.85
N PHE A 616 -5.25 35.02 11.71
CA PHE A 616 -5.81 36.29 12.12
C PHE A 616 -6.93 36.05 13.15
N ASN A 617 -6.53 35.94 14.42
CA ASN A 617 -7.41 35.48 15.50
C ASN A 617 -8.23 36.61 16.12
N THR A 618 -7.67 37.82 16.14
CA THR A 618 -8.31 38.97 16.76
C THR A 618 -8.75 39.93 15.67
N VAL A 619 -10.03 39.87 15.31
CA VAL A 619 -10.60 40.72 14.29
C VAL A 619 -11.08 42.02 14.93
N THR A 620 -10.19 43.02 14.97
CA THR A 620 -10.49 44.38 15.41
C THR A 620 -10.00 45.39 14.39
N LYS A 621 -10.57 46.59 14.40
CA LYS A 621 -10.18 47.66 13.46
C LYS A 621 -8.72 48.04 13.63
N GLU A 622 -8.24 48.07 14.89
CA GLU A 622 -6.83 48.33 15.25
C GLU A 622 -5.88 47.23 14.73
N ALA A 623 -6.31 45.98 14.77
CA ALA A 623 -5.49 44.89 14.24
C ALA A 623 -5.32 44.99 12.73
N ILE A 624 -6.36 45.41 12.02
CA ILE A 624 -6.30 45.61 10.55
C ILE A 624 -5.40 46.81 10.19
N THR A 625 -5.50 47.90 10.93
CA THR A 625 -4.64 49.10 10.69
C THR A 625 -3.15 48.79 10.88
N ARG A 626 -2.82 47.82 11.74
CA ARG A 626 -1.43 47.38 11.98
C ARG A 626 -0.90 46.38 10.96
N LEU A 627 -1.76 45.87 10.06
CA LEU A 627 -1.30 44.94 9.03
C LEU A 627 -0.25 45.60 8.11
N PRO A 628 0.77 44.87 7.73
CA PRO A 628 1.76 45.37 6.80
C PRO A 628 1.12 45.69 5.43
N LYS A 629 1.38 46.91 4.91
CA LYS A 629 0.78 47.44 3.69
C LYS A 629 1.68 47.30 2.46
N ASP A 630 2.72 46.47 2.57
CA ASP A 630 3.74 46.25 1.55
C ASP A 630 3.34 45.18 0.51
N LYS A 631 2.30 44.36 0.82
CA LYS A 631 1.85 43.24 0.00
C LYS A 631 0.34 43.17 -0.09
N ASP A 632 -0.17 42.52 -1.15
CA ASP A 632 -1.58 42.13 -1.23
C ASP A 632 -1.95 41.15 -0.10
N ILE A 633 -3.16 41.27 0.41
CA ILE A 633 -3.65 40.40 1.50
C ILE A 633 -4.88 39.63 1.00
N LEU A 634 -4.84 38.32 1.22
CA LEU A 634 -5.98 37.42 1.05
C LEU A 634 -6.44 36.93 2.42
N PHE A 635 -7.60 37.39 2.86
CA PHE A 635 -8.27 36.81 4.01
C PHE A 635 -9.11 35.61 3.59
N ILE A 636 -8.99 34.49 4.29
CA ILE A 636 -9.81 33.29 4.13
C ILE A 636 -10.51 33.03 5.46
N ALA A 637 -11.82 32.83 5.43
CA ALA A 637 -12.61 32.50 6.62
C ALA A 637 -13.42 31.22 6.38
N LEU A 638 -13.39 30.31 7.34
CA LEU A 638 -14.29 29.18 7.39
C LEU A 638 -15.74 29.67 7.61
N PRO A 639 -16.78 28.87 7.29
CA PRO A 639 -18.17 29.27 7.40
C PRO A 639 -18.55 29.89 8.74
N ASP A 640 -18.07 29.31 9.86
CA ASP A 640 -18.33 29.78 11.21
C ASP A 640 -17.74 31.17 11.51
N TYR A 641 -16.75 31.59 10.76
CA TYR A 641 -16.06 32.88 10.89
C TYR A 641 -16.41 33.88 9.79
N LYS A 642 -17.45 33.61 9.01
CA LYS A 642 -17.94 34.51 7.93
C LYS A 642 -18.19 35.93 8.44
N SER A 643 -18.83 36.08 9.61
CA SER A 643 -19.12 37.35 10.23
C SER A 643 -17.87 38.23 10.48
N ASN A 644 -16.76 37.57 10.85
CA ASN A 644 -15.48 38.25 11.04
C ASN A 644 -14.94 38.81 9.71
N LEU A 645 -15.10 38.07 8.63
CA LEU A 645 -14.69 38.51 7.30
C LEU A 645 -15.59 39.65 6.75
N GLU A 646 -16.89 39.60 7.07
CA GLU A 646 -17.84 40.68 6.77
C GLU A 646 -17.47 41.99 7.50
N LEU A 647 -17.05 41.91 8.77
CA LEU A 647 -16.55 43.07 9.51
C LEU A 647 -15.30 43.67 8.85
N ILE A 648 -14.36 42.84 8.41
CA ILE A 648 -13.17 43.28 7.69
C ILE A 648 -13.56 44.02 6.41
N SER A 649 -14.51 43.48 5.65
CA SER A 649 -14.98 44.09 4.38
C SER A 649 -15.71 45.41 4.60
N GLN A 650 -16.39 45.57 5.73
CA GLN A 650 -17.04 46.83 6.13
C GLN A 650 -16.02 47.91 6.49
N TRP A 651 -14.95 47.52 7.21
CA TRP A 651 -13.92 48.46 7.64
C TRP A 651 -12.99 48.87 6.49
N VAL A 652 -12.65 47.92 5.61
CA VAL A 652 -11.81 48.18 4.42
C VAL A 652 -12.60 47.82 3.18
N PRO A 653 -13.46 48.70 2.65
CA PRO A 653 -14.28 48.42 1.49
C PRO A 653 -13.45 48.44 0.18
N GLY A 654 -14.00 47.81 -0.85
CA GLY A 654 -13.42 47.82 -2.20
C GLY A 654 -12.57 46.59 -2.54
N GLY A 655 -12.44 45.67 -1.62
CA GLY A 655 -11.78 44.36 -1.90
C GLY A 655 -12.69 43.40 -2.67
N GLU A 656 -12.10 42.36 -3.19
CA GLU A 656 -12.79 41.30 -3.92
C GLU A 656 -13.30 40.23 -2.93
N TRP A 657 -14.63 40.10 -2.86
CA TRP A 657 -15.30 39.10 -2.02
C TRP A 657 -15.70 37.90 -2.88
N ASN A 658 -15.33 36.68 -2.40
CA ASN A 658 -15.74 35.44 -3.03
C ASN A 658 -16.26 34.45 -1.98
N ALA A 659 -17.20 33.58 -2.41
CA ALA A 659 -17.76 32.49 -1.62
C ALA A 659 -17.53 31.15 -2.36
N PHE A 660 -17.00 30.17 -1.67
CA PHE A 660 -16.62 28.89 -2.24
C PHE A 660 -17.42 27.78 -1.60
N PRO A 661 -18.43 27.23 -2.29
CA PRO A 661 -19.14 26.04 -1.81
C PRO A 661 -18.23 24.81 -1.92
N ARG A 662 -18.56 23.77 -1.19
CA ARG A 662 -17.96 22.46 -1.39
C ARG A 662 -18.30 21.96 -2.80
N ARG A 663 -17.34 21.39 -3.47
CA ARG A 663 -17.45 21.00 -4.87
C ARG A 663 -18.62 20.05 -5.16
N TYR A 664 -18.85 19.11 -4.27
CA TYR A 664 -19.85 18.07 -4.44
C TYR A 664 -21.05 18.19 -3.49
N GLN A 665 -21.02 19.19 -2.62
CA GLN A 665 -22.11 19.58 -1.72
C GLN A 665 -22.30 21.10 -1.81
N PRO A 666 -22.89 21.61 -2.93
CA PRO A 666 -22.95 23.05 -3.20
C PRO A 666 -23.74 23.86 -2.17
N ASP A 667 -24.61 23.20 -1.42
CA ASP A 667 -25.37 23.82 -0.32
C ASP A 667 -24.51 24.06 0.93
N ASP A 668 -23.37 23.39 1.01
CA ASP A 668 -22.40 23.51 2.08
C ASP A 668 -21.25 24.44 1.66
N MET A 669 -21.00 25.49 2.43
CA MET A 669 -19.90 26.42 2.15
C MET A 669 -18.59 25.88 2.69
N LEU A 670 -17.56 25.85 1.84
CA LEU A 670 -16.22 25.42 2.21
C LEU A 670 -15.44 26.56 2.89
N PHE A 671 -15.44 27.76 2.27
CA PHE A 671 -14.83 28.97 2.82
C PHE A 671 -15.32 30.22 2.10
N TYR A 672 -15.02 31.36 2.72
CA TYR A 672 -15.17 32.69 2.14
C TYR A 672 -13.80 33.34 2.01
N SER A 673 -13.63 34.22 1.00
CA SER A 673 -12.39 34.98 0.86
C SER A 673 -12.66 36.46 0.61
N TYR A 674 -11.73 37.28 1.11
CA TYR A 674 -11.70 38.71 0.85
C TYR A 674 -10.28 39.15 0.51
N LYS A 675 -10.07 39.62 -0.72
CA LYS A 675 -8.76 40.02 -1.22
C LYS A 675 -8.65 41.53 -1.28
N LEU A 676 -7.58 42.05 -0.70
CA LEU A 676 -7.23 43.48 -0.73
C LEU A 676 -5.87 43.65 -1.40
N THR A 677 -5.79 44.64 -2.31
CA THR A 677 -4.50 45.03 -2.87
C THR A 677 -3.72 45.89 -1.87
N LYS A 678 -2.41 45.99 -2.03
CA LYS A 678 -1.58 46.86 -1.21
C LYS A 678 -1.98 48.34 -1.30
N GLU A 679 -2.50 48.80 -2.47
CA GLU A 679 -2.99 50.16 -2.68
C GLU A 679 -4.25 50.42 -1.86
N GLN A 680 -5.20 49.49 -1.82
CA GLN A 680 -6.41 49.57 -1.00
C GLN A 680 -6.08 49.61 0.50
N LEU A 681 -5.11 48.76 0.92
CA LEU A 681 -4.63 48.77 2.29
C LEU A 681 -3.88 50.06 2.68
N ALA A 682 -3.13 50.63 1.76
CA ALA A 682 -2.44 51.92 1.96
C ALA A 682 -3.39 53.09 2.09
N ALA A 683 -4.51 53.06 1.35
CA ALA A 683 -5.56 54.08 1.39
C ALA A 683 -6.38 54.03 2.71
N PHE A 684 -6.36 52.91 3.41
CA PHE A 684 -7.00 52.76 4.71
C PHE A 684 -6.15 53.43 5.81
N THR A 685 -6.45 54.68 6.05
CA THR A 685 -5.94 55.49 7.16
C THR A 685 -7.11 55.78 8.09
N HIS A 686 -6.99 55.48 9.36
CA HIS A 686 -7.89 55.62 10.53
C HIS A 686 -9.35 56.03 10.33
#